data_17f8748d0f0e3b1877356723935a8a8b
#
_entry.id   17f8748d0f0e3b1877356723935a8a8b
#
_cell.length_a   1.000
_cell.length_b   1.000
_cell.length_c   1.000
_cell.angle_alpha   90.00
_cell.angle_beta   90.00
_cell.angle_gamma   90.00
#
_symmetry.space_group_name_H-M   'P 1'
#
loop_
_entity.id
_entity.type
_entity.pdbx_description
1 polymer ?
#
loop_
_entity_poly.entity_id
_entity_poly.type
_entity_poly.pdbx_seq_one_letter_code
_entity_poly.pdbx_strand_id
1 'polypeptide(L)'
;MQEFEKLGVFYLGRLYDLEKKARRDELLLYDSKDLVTHAVCVGMTGSGKTGLCIGLLEEAALDGIPAIIVDPKGDLPNLLLTFPELSPAEFLPWITEDDARTRGLSAEEYAREQAELWKKGLAEWGQDGARIRRLREAADFAIYTPGSTVGLPVSIIASFAAPPQEIVDDSELLRERVNTTVTSLLNLMGIEADPLQSREHILLSNILDRAWRQRQDMELAALIQAIQSPPMRKIGVFDVESFFPTKERFALAMRLNNLLAAPGFETWLEGEALDIGRILYTPEGKPRMAIFSIAHLNDAERMFFVSLLLSQLLGWMRTQSGTSTLRALFYMDEIFGYFPPVANPPAKAPLMTLLKQARAFGLGIVLATQNPVDLDYKGLANAGTWFIGRLQTDRDKQRLLDGLEGANLGSAFDRKRMEQTLASLGKRIFLMNNVHEKEPVIFETRWAMSYLRGPMTRTQIKQLMEERKKAVPVVQEVSGRALTARRQAATRPALPPDIPGYFLPVRRGQPGGTLLRYEPRLLGLAKVYYLDRKLEIDSEQTAALLATMPERPALVDWDGAEPVAIAEAELQRAAADEQAVFGELPAEATKRANYPEWQKDLQEWLFRKHTLQLLRSPSLGLVSKPGETARDFRIRLQLAAHEQRDEMVERLRQKYAARMTSLQERVRRAEWALQREVEQAKQQKMQTALSLGTTLLGAFVGRKAISHSTLGRATTAARGASRAMKEEQDVRRAQENLEQVRQQLAELEQQLAREIEEMQARTDPMNERLETVVLRPRKTDVNVSLIALAWVPHWQDQAGQLSPAW
;
A
#
# COMPACT_ATOMS: atom_id res chain seq x y z
N MET A 1 -3.32 26.90 10.75
CA MET A 1 -3.50 25.65 9.97
C MET A 1 -5.00 25.44 9.80
N GLN A 2 -5.48 24.98 8.65
CA GLN A 2 -6.94 24.79 8.46
C GLN A 2 -7.37 23.60 9.33
N GLU A 3 -8.61 23.59 9.84
CA GLU A 3 -9.11 22.60 10.81
C GLU A 3 -9.00 21.14 10.33
N PHE A 4 -8.86 20.90 9.03
CA PHE A 4 -8.77 19.57 8.44
C PHE A 4 -7.32 19.10 8.16
N GLU A 5 -6.32 19.91 8.43
CA GLU A 5 -4.92 19.54 8.24
C GLU A 5 -4.36 18.79 9.46
N LYS A 6 -4.95 17.62 9.75
CA LYS A 6 -4.57 16.76 10.87
C LYS A 6 -4.11 15.41 10.33
N LEU A 7 -2.92 14.96 10.69
CA LEU A 7 -2.44 13.62 10.34
C LEU A 7 -3.39 12.53 10.91
N GLY A 8 -3.66 11.51 10.12
CA GLY A 8 -4.56 10.42 10.49
C GLY A 8 -6.04 10.74 10.33
N VAL A 9 -6.35 11.91 9.79
CA VAL A 9 -7.73 12.34 9.57
C VAL A 9 -7.91 12.74 8.11
N PHE A 10 -8.77 12.03 7.40
CA PHE A 10 -9.05 12.28 5.99
C PHE A 10 -10.21 13.26 5.86
N TYR A 11 -9.97 14.40 5.24
CA TYR A 11 -11.01 15.36 4.90
C TYR A 11 -11.77 14.92 3.65
N LEU A 12 -12.93 14.29 3.83
CA LEU A 12 -13.72 13.74 2.73
C LEU A 12 -14.80 14.70 2.20
N GLY A 13 -15.23 15.66 2.99
CA GLY A 13 -16.28 16.59 2.60
C GLY A 13 -16.94 17.32 3.76
N ARG A 14 -18.19 17.70 3.56
CA ARG A 14 -19.02 18.35 4.60
C ARG A 14 -20.35 17.63 4.76
N LEU A 15 -20.90 17.65 5.95
CA LEU A 15 -22.22 17.07 6.23
C LEU A 15 -23.29 17.70 5.33
N TYR A 16 -24.28 16.90 4.98
CA TYR A 16 -25.36 17.33 4.09
C TYR A 16 -26.73 17.05 4.71
N ASP A 17 -27.62 18.03 4.64
CA ASP A 17 -29.00 17.95 5.10
C ASP A 17 -29.90 17.61 3.92
N LEU A 18 -30.44 16.39 3.89
CA LEU A 18 -31.32 15.94 2.79
C LEU A 18 -32.67 16.65 2.77
N GLU A 19 -33.20 17.06 3.92
CA GLU A 19 -34.50 17.74 4.00
C GLU A 19 -34.39 19.17 3.47
N LYS A 20 -33.35 19.88 3.89
CA LYS A 20 -33.07 21.25 3.43
C LYS A 20 -32.38 21.29 2.09
N LYS A 21 -31.91 20.16 1.58
CA LYS A 21 -31.07 20.04 0.35
C LYS A 21 -29.90 21.01 0.36
N ALA A 22 -29.22 21.11 1.49
CA ALA A 22 -28.17 22.09 1.72
C ALA A 22 -26.96 21.44 2.44
N ARG A 23 -25.77 21.91 2.06
CA ARG A 23 -24.53 21.60 2.73
C ARG A 23 -24.52 22.25 4.12
N ARG A 24 -24.03 21.56 5.12
CA ARG A 24 -23.74 22.10 6.45
C ARG A 24 -22.30 22.60 6.52
N ASP A 25 -21.99 23.43 7.49
CA ASP A 25 -20.62 23.92 7.70
C ASP A 25 -19.71 22.87 8.35
N GLU A 26 -20.29 21.86 8.99
CA GLU A 26 -19.58 20.78 9.66
C GLU A 26 -18.77 19.92 8.67
N LEU A 27 -17.48 19.73 8.96
CA LEU A 27 -16.58 18.92 8.14
C LEU A 27 -16.81 17.43 8.38
N LEU A 28 -16.74 16.62 7.34
CA LEU A 28 -16.59 15.19 7.49
C LEU A 28 -15.10 14.85 7.54
N LEU A 29 -14.64 14.55 8.74
CA LEU A 29 -13.29 14.13 9.05
C LEU A 29 -13.30 12.64 9.39
N TYR A 30 -12.75 11.83 8.49
CA TYR A 30 -12.73 10.38 8.59
C TYR A 30 -11.40 9.91 9.19
N ASP A 31 -11.44 9.08 10.22
CA ASP A 31 -10.23 8.55 10.86
C ASP A 31 -9.57 7.51 9.94
N SER A 32 -8.34 7.76 9.52
CA SER A 32 -7.62 6.90 8.57
C SER A 32 -7.46 5.45 9.06
N LYS A 33 -7.36 5.25 10.38
CA LYS A 33 -7.26 3.91 10.98
C LYS A 33 -8.52 3.06 10.77
N ASP A 34 -9.68 3.67 10.53
CA ASP A 34 -10.92 2.92 10.26
C ASP A 34 -10.84 2.16 8.94
N LEU A 35 -9.96 2.60 7.99
CA LEU A 35 -9.71 1.87 6.75
C LEU A 35 -9.03 0.51 6.95
N VAL A 36 -8.41 0.23 8.09
CA VAL A 36 -7.88 -1.13 8.36
C VAL A 36 -9.01 -2.16 8.45
N THR A 37 -10.26 -1.73 8.73
CA THR A 37 -11.45 -2.57 8.66
C THR A 37 -12.10 -2.59 7.28
N HIS A 38 -11.39 -2.09 6.27
CA HIS A 38 -11.76 -2.07 4.87
C HIS A 38 -12.97 -1.17 4.54
N ALA A 39 -13.04 -0.76 3.28
CA ALA A 39 -14.15 0.07 2.81
C ALA A 39 -14.68 -0.40 1.44
N VAL A 40 -15.96 -0.15 1.22
CA VAL A 40 -16.62 -0.39 -0.07
C VAL A 40 -17.28 0.92 -0.52
N CYS A 41 -17.01 1.32 -1.77
CA CYS A 41 -17.62 2.49 -2.38
C CYS A 41 -18.53 2.06 -3.53
N VAL A 42 -19.84 2.33 -3.38
CA VAL A 42 -20.86 1.95 -4.36
C VAL A 42 -21.56 3.20 -4.91
N GLY A 43 -21.74 3.25 -6.23
CA GLY A 43 -22.47 4.35 -6.83
C GLY A 43 -22.45 4.29 -8.35
N MET A 44 -23.57 4.64 -8.96
CA MET A 44 -23.71 4.65 -10.43
C MET A 44 -22.78 5.68 -11.09
N THR A 45 -22.63 5.58 -12.42
CA THR A 45 -21.92 6.58 -13.22
C THR A 45 -22.49 7.97 -12.98
N GLY A 46 -21.63 8.96 -12.74
CA GLY A 46 -22.06 10.35 -12.46
C GLY A 46 -22.53 10.60 -11.02
N SER A 47 -22.49 9.60 -10.13
CA SER A 47 -22.77 9.81 -8.70
C SER A 47 -21.69 10.65 -7.99
N GLY A 48 -20.47 10.71 -8.52
CA GLY A 48 -19.30 11.34 -7.93
C GLY A 48 -18.34 10.35 -7.27
N LYS A 49 -18.54 9.02 -7.46
CA LYS A 49 -17.72 7.94 -6.87
C LYS A 49 -16.21 8.14 -7.11
N THR A 50 -15.81 8.36 -8.36
CA THR A 50 -14.39 8.59 -8.71
C THR A 50 -13.80 9.78 -7.96
N GLY A 51 -14.56 10.88 -7.82
CA GLY A 51 -14.11 12.06 -7.06
C GLY A 51 -13.93 11.79 -5.57
N LEU A 52 -14.83 11.01 -4.96
CA LEU A 52 -14.68 10.59 -3.56
C LEU A 52 -13.47 9.68 -3.37
N CYS A 53 -13.31 8.68 -4.23
CA CYS A 53 -12.20 7.74 -4.15
C CYS A 53 -10.85 8.41 -4.39
N ILE A 54 -10.76 9.33 -5.37
CA ILE A 54 -9.56 10.16 -5.57
C ILE A 54 -9.30 11.03 -4.35
N GLY A 55 -10.33 11.67 -3.78
CA GLY A 55 -10.18 12.43 -2.53
C GLY A 55 -9.64 11.61 -1.37
N LEU A 56 -10.09 10.37 -1.21
CA LEU A 56 -9.57 9.44 -0.20
C LEU A 56 -8.09 9.08 -0.45
N LEU A 57 -7.72 8.84 -1.71
CA LEU A 57 -6.33 8.55 -2.09
C LEU A 57 -5.41 9.78 -1.95
N GLU A 58 -5.93 10.98 -2.22
CA GLU A 58 -5.22 12.24 -1.98
C GLU A 58 -4.92 12.44 -0.48
N GLU A 59 -5.89 12.16 0.40
CA GLU A 59 -5.69 12.23 1.85
C GLU A 59 -4.68 11.18 2.33
N ALA A 60 -4.75 9.95 1.80
CA ALA A 60 -3.77 8.91 2.11
C ALA A 60 -2.35 9.34 1.70
N ALA A 61 -2.20 9.95 0.52
CA ALA A 61 -0.92 10.47 0.05
C ALA A 61 -0.40 11.60 0.94
N LEU A 62 -1.26 12.54 1.36
CA LEU A 62 -0.90 13.63 2.28
C LEU A 62 -0.44 13.11 3.65
N ASP A 63 -1.04 12.01 4.11
CA ASP A 63 -0.66 11.35 5.37
C ASP A 63 0.57 10.43 5.24
N GLY A 64 1.16 10.36 4.05
CA GLY A 64 2.32 9.50 3.81
C GLY A 64 1.99 8.01 3.81
N ILE A 65 0.75 7.63 3.52
CA ILE A 65 0.29 6.25 3.42
C ILE A 65 0.39 5.81 1.97
N PRO A 66 1.24 4.82 1.64
CA PRO A 66 1.38 4.33 0.27
C PRO A 66 0.16 3.53 -0.17
N ALA A 67 -0.10 3.50 -1.48
CA ALA A 67 -1.22 2.76 -2.02
C ALA A 67 -0.87 1.99 -3.29
N ILE A 68 -1.43 0.78 -3.41
CA ILE A 68 -1.55 0.03 -4.67
C ILE A 68 -2.95 0.32 -5.22
N ILE A 69 -3.01 0.86 -6.43
CA ILE A 69 -4.24 1.33 -7.05
C ILE A 69 -4.44 0.58 -8.36
N VAL A 70 -5.48 -0.25 -8.46
CA VAL A 70 -5.82 -1.00 -9.67
C VAL A 70 -6.90 -0.23 -10.44
N ASP A 71 -6.58 0.14 -11.67
CA ASP A 71 -7.42 0.97 -12.54
C ASP A 71 -7.73 0.27 -13.87
N PRO A 72 -8.89 -0.38 -13.98
CA PRO A 72 -9.33 -1.01 -15.23
C PRO A 72 -9.96 -0.05 -16.25
N LYS A 73 -10.18 1.22 -15.87
CA LYS A 73 -10.88 2.22 -16.72
C LYS A 73 -9.97 3.31 -17.25
N GLY A 74 -8.86 3.60 -16.60
CA GLY A 74 -7.94 4.68 -16.96
C GLY A 74 -8.28 6.04 -16.33
N ASP A 75 -9.12 6.09 -15.29
CA ASP A 75 -9.51 7.33 -14.59
C ASP A 75 -8.53 7.73 -13.48
N LEU A 76 -7.88 6.78 -12.83
CA LEU A 76 -7.03 7.02 -11.65
C LEU A 76 -5.68 7.70 -11.96
N PRO A 77 -5.12 7.62 -13.19
CA PRO A 77 -3.98 8.44 -13.59
C PRO A 77 -4.18 9.94 -13.41
N ASN A 78 -5.44 10.41 -13.34
CA ASN A 78 -5.77 11.80 -13.01
C ASN A 78 -5.20 12.26 -11.65
N LEU A 79 -4.83 11.35 -10.74
CA LEU A 79 -4.11 11.66 -9.50
C LEU A 79 -2.77 12.39 -9.74
N LEU A 80 -2.18 12.26 -10.93
CA LEU A 80 -0.96 12.97 -11.30
C LEU A 80 -1.23 14.38 -11.86
N LEU A 81 -2.48 14.69 -12.23
CA LEU A 81 -2.87 16.00 -12.75
C LEU A 81 -3.12 16.98 -11.60
N THR A 82 -2.08 17.34 -10.92
CA THR A 82 -2.10 18.29 -9.80
C THR A 82 -1.42 19.58 -10.22
N PHE A 83 -2.11 20.72 -10.09
CA PHE A 83 -1.71 22.02 -10.61
C PHE A 83 -1.62 23.05 -9.47
N PRO A 84 -0.46 23.19 -8.81
CA PRO A 84 -0.31 24.04 -7.62
C PRO A 84 -0.54 25.54 -7.88
N GLU A 85 -0.24 26.02 -9.09
CA GLU A 85 -0.45 27.43 -9.45
C GLU A 85 -1.87 27.72 -9.92
N LEU A 86 -2.66 26.65 -10.24
CA LEU A 86 -4.01 26.74 -10.79
C LEU A 86 -4.08 27.69 -12.00
N SER A 87 -3.01 27.71 -12.79
CA SER A 87 -2.85 28.59 -13.96
C SER A 87 -3.36 27.91 -15.23
N PRO A 88 -3.94 28.63 -16.18
CA PRO A 88 -4.38 28.05 -17.46
C PRO A 88 -3.29 27.28 -18.21
N ALA A 89 -2.02 27.68 -18.05
CA ALA A 89 -0.87 27.02 -18.67
C ALA A 89 -0.66 25.57 -18.16
N GLU A 90 -0.97 25.30 -16.88
CA GLU A 90 -0.90 23.93 -16.32
C GLU A 90 -2.01 23.02 -16.84
N PHE A 91 -3.20 23.58 -17.14
CA PHE A 91 -4.33 22.80 -17.65
C PHE A 91 -4.22 22.54 -19.18
N LEU A 92 -3.67 23.50 -19.94
CA LEU A 92 -3.65 23.47 -21.40
C LEU A 92 -3.11 22.17 -22.01
N PRO A 93 -2.02 21.54 -21.54
CA PRO A 93 -1.52 20.27 -22.08
C PRO A 93 -2.50 19.10 -21.95
N TRP A 94 -3.51 19.22 -21.08
CA TRP A 94 -4.47 18.16 -20.73
C TRP A 94 -5.87 18.41 -21.31
N ILE A 95 -6.07 19.53 -21.98
CA ILE A 95 -7.31 19.84 -22.68
C ILE A 95 -7.35 19.07 -24.00
N THR A 96 -8.50 18.48 -24.32
CA THR A 96 -8.75 17.92 -25.64
C THR A 96 -9.39 18.96 -26.53
N GLU A 97 -8.99 19.02 -27.81
CA GLU A 97 -9.59 19.93 -28.78
C GLU A 97 -11.08 19.67 -28.95
N ASP A 98 -11.50 18.40 -28.82
CA ASP A 98 -12.91 18.03 -28.97
C ASP A 98 -13.77 18.56 -27.81
N ASP A 99 -13.24 18.56 -26.57
CA ASP A 99 -13.95 19.15 -25.43
C ASP A 99 -14.12 20.68 -25.60
N ALA A 100 -13.06 21.35 -26.05
CA ALA A 100 -13.09 22.78 -26.33
C ALA A 100 -14.08 23.11 -27.48
N ARG A 101 -14.04 22.37 -28.59
CA ARG A 101 -14.96 22.53 -29.73
C ARG A 101 -16.42 22.29 -29.35
N THR A 102 -16.69 21.30 -28.49
CA THR A 102 -18.07 21.00 -28.04
C THR A 102 -18.69 22.20 -27.31
N ARG A 103 -17.85 23.04 -26.70
CA ARG A 103 -18.27 24.29 -26.04
C ARG A 103 -18.12 25.54 -26.89
N GLY A 104 -17.62 25.41 -28.13
CA GLY A 104 -17.38 26.53 -29.02
C GLY A 104 -16.23 27.45 -28.63
N LEU A 105 -15.24 26.89 -27.84
CA LEU A 105 -14.08 27.62 -27.33
C LEU A 105 -12.77 27.16 -27.99
N SER A 106 -11.76 28.01 -27.98
CA SER A 106 -10.39 27.55 -28.24
C SER A 106 -9.86 26.72 -27.09
N ALA A 107 -8.75 25.98 -27.30
CA ALA A 107 -8.11 25.19 -26.22
C ALA A 107 -7.64 26.08 -25.07
N GLU A 108 -7.09 27.28 -25.37
CA GLU A 108 -6.63 28.26 -24.40
C GLU A 108 -7.77 28.86 -23.58
N GLU A 109 -8.89 29.18 -24.23
CA GLU A 109 -10.09 29.69 -23.55
C GLU A 109 -10.69 28.65 -22.65
N TYR A 110 -10.75 27.39 -23.12
CA TYR A 110 -11.25 26.27 -22.31
C TYR A 110 -10.32 25.97 -21.13
N ALA A 111 -8.99 26.00 -21.33
CA ALA A 111 -8.03 25.85 -20.23
C ALA A 111 -8.20 26.96 -19.16
N ARG A 112 -8.50 28.20 -19.57
CA ARG A 112 -8.79 29.29 -18.63
C ARG A 112 -10.06 29.04 -17.85
N GLU A 113 -11.13 28.62 -18.53
CA GLU A 113 -12.40 28.27 -17.87
C GLU A 113 -12.20 27.14 -16.85
N GLN A 114 -11.44 26.09 -17.19
CA GLN A 114 -11.16 24.97 -16.31
C GLN A 114 -10.31 25.37 -15.10
N ALA A 115 -9.30 26.22 -15.31
CA ALA A 115 -8.45 26.73 -14.21
C ALA A 115 -9.27 27.56 -13.20
N GLU A 116 -10.15 28.45 -13.70
CA GLU A 116 -11.05 29.24 -12.85
C GLU A 116 -12.08 28.35 -12.11
N LEU A 117 -12.65 27.35 -12.81
CA LEU A 117 -13.58 26.39 -12.21
C LEU A 117 -12.93 25.61 -11.08
N TRP A 118 -11.68 25.11 -11.30
CA TRP A 118 -10.95 24.35 -10.28
C TRP A 118 -10.56 25.24 -9.11
N LYS A 119 -10.06 26.43 -9.37
CA LYS A 119 -9.71 27.42 -8.35
C LYS A 119 -10.91 27.76 -7.46
N LYS A 120 -12.06 28.05 -8.07
CA LYS A 120 -13.30 28.33 -7.35
C LYS A 120 -13.77 27.12 -6.57
N GLY A 121 -13.80 25.95 -7.23
CA GLY A 121 -14.22 24.70 -6.62
C GLY A 121 -13.41 24.35 -5.39
N LEU A 122 -12.08 24.46 -5.44
CA LEU A 122 -11.20 24.21 -4.31
C LEU A 122 -11.41 25.22 -3.17
N ALA A 123 -11.51 26.51 -3.51
CA ALA A 123 -11.72 27.58 -2.52
C ALA A 123 -13.01 27.41 -1.71
N GLU A 124 -14.10 26.94 -2.34
CA GLU A 124 -15.36 26.62 -1.64
C GLU A 124 -15.22 25.54 -0.56
N TRP A 125 -14.18 24.69 -0.68
CA TRP A 125 -13.86 23.60 0.26
C TRP A 125 -12.67 23.94 1.15
N GLY A 126 -12.22 25.20 1.15
CA GLY A 126 -11.08 25.64 1.94
C GLY A 126 -9.73 25.06 1.46
N GLN A 127 -9.65 24.63 0.22
CA GLN A 127 -8.42 24.08 -0.38
C GLN A 127 -7.78 25.10 -1.33
N ASP A 128 -6.48 25.03 -1.48
CA ASP A 128 -5.70 25.95 -2.31
C ASP A 128 -4.51 25.28 -3.00
N GLY A 129 -3.76 26.05 -3.78
CA GLY A 129 -2.55 25.57 -4.45
C GLY A 129 -1.43 25.13 -3.51
N ALA A 130 -1.37 25.67 -2.29
CA ALA A 130 -0.40 25.25 -1.31
C ALA A 130 -0.65 23.81 -0.86
N ARG A 131 -1.92 23.44 -0.68
CA ARG A 131 -2.30 22.05 -0.36
C ARG A 131 -1.98 21.09 -1.51
N ILE A 132 -2.20 21.53 -2.75
CA ILE A 132 -1.82 20.73 -3.94
C ILE A 132 -0.29 20.51 -3.97
N ARG A 133 0.50 21.53 -3.64
CA ARG A 133 1.96 21.40 -3.58
C ARG A 133 2.39 20.39 -2.52
N ARG A 134 1.80 20.46 -1.33
CA ARG A 134 2.02 19.45 -0.27
C ARG A 134 1.67 18.03 -0.74
N LEU A 135 0.56 17.83 -1.45
CA LEU A 135 0.19 16.53 -2.00
C LEU A 135 1.27 15.97 -2.93
N ARG A 136 1.84 16.81 -3.82
CA ARG A 136 2.93 16.40 -4.72
C ARG A 136 4.22 16.04 -3.98
N GLU A 137 4.49 16.73 -2.89
CA GLU A 137 5.69 16.54 -2.08
C GLU A 137 5.56 15.34 -1.14
N ALA A 138 4.37 15.06 -0.63
CA ALA A 138 4.13 14.03 0.37
C ALA A 138 4.35 12.60 -0.15
N ALA A 139 3.96 12.31 -1.39
CA ALA A 139 4.06 10.97 -1.97
C ALA A 139 4.69 11.01 -3.37
N ASP A 140 5.18 9.84 -3.81
CA ASP A 140 5.60 9.58 -5.17
C ASP A 140 4.42 8.99 -5.97
N PHE A 141 4.10 9.53 -7.15
CA PHE A 141 3.00 9.05 -7.99
C PHE A 141 3.54 8.36 -9.22
N ALA A 142 3.22 7.09 -9.43
CA ALA A 142 3.73 6.29 -10.53
C ALA A 142 2.61 5.55 -11.26
N ILE A 143 2.63 5.57 -12.61
CA ILE A 143 1.67 4.83 -13.44
C ILE A 143 2.40 3.65 -14.05
N TYR A 144 2.02 2.45 -13.62
CA TYR A 144 2.46 1.18 -14.18
C TYR A 144 1.49 0.69 -15.23
N THR A 145 2.01 0.16 -16.34
CA THR A 145 1.22 -0.43 -17.43
C THR A 145 1.71 -1.85 -17.71
N PRO A 146 1.19 -2.86 -16.99
CA PRO A 146 1.58 -4.26 -17.19
C PRO A 146 1.41 -4.69 -18.64
N GLY A 147 2.37 -5.43 -19.20
CA GLY A 147 2.35 -5.84 -20.59
C GLY A 147 2.44 -4.70 -21.60
N SER A 148 2.90 -3.51 -21.18
CA SER A 148 3.05 -2.35 -22.06
C SER A 148 4.15 -1.41 -21.58
N THR A 149 4.85 -0.79 -22.52
CA THR A 149 5.88 0.23 -22.26
C THR A 149 5.35 1.67 -22.26
N VAL A 150 4.03 1.87 -22.30
CA VAL A 150 3.40 3.20 -22.34
C VAL A 150 3.62 3.97 -21.03
N GLY A 151 3.31 3.36 -19.90
CA GLY A 151 3.70 3.83 -18.57
C GLY A 151 5.00 3.17 -18.12
N LEU A 152 5.21 3.01 -16.84
CA LEU A 152 6.31 2.22 -16.30
C LEU A 152 6.02 0.73 -16.53
N PRO A 153 6.91 -0.02 -17.19
CA PRO A 153 6.73 -1.45 -17.32
C PRO A 153 6.94 -2.13 -15.97
N VAL A 154 6.25 -3.25 -15.76
CA VAL A 154 6.39 -4.07 -14.55
C VAL A 154 6.66 -5.50 -14.95
N SER A 155 7.73 -6.07 -14.42
CA SER A 155 8.15 -7.43 -14.70
C SER A 155 7.45 -8.42 -13.77
N ILE A 156 6.86 -9.46 -14.35
CA ILE A 156 6.25 -10.58 -13.63
C ILE A 156 7.27 -11.65 -13.21
N ILE A 157 8.54 -11.54 -13.62
CA ILE A 157 9.58 -12.54 -13.33
C ILE A 157 9.68 -12.80 -11.83
N ALA A 158 9.65 -11.76 -11.01
CA ALA A 158 9.70 -11.89 -9.55
C ALA A 158 8.54 -12.71 -8.95
N SER A 159 7.46 -12.89 -9.70
CA SER A 159 6.31 -13.70 -9.25
C SER A 159 6.58 -15.20 -9.32
N PHE A 160 7.59 -15.61 -10.07
CA PHE A 160 8.07 -17.00 -10.17
C PHE A 160 9.34 -17.23 -9.37
N ALA A 161 9.92 -16.19 -8.76
CA ALA A 161 11.03 -16.32 -7.82
C ALA A 161 10.56 -17.03 -6.53
N ALA A 162 11.50 -17.66 -5.85
CA ALA A 162 11.25 -18.32 -4.58
C ALA A 162 10.74 -17.27 -3.57
N PRO A 163 9.62 -17.53 -2.87
CA PRO A 163 9.10 -16.61 -1.89
C PRO A 163 10.03 -16.53 -0.65
N PRO A 164 9.85 -15.49 0.19
CA PRO A 164 10.58 -15.36 1.44
C PRO A 164 10.49 -16.61 2.32
N GLN A 165 11.49 -16.81 3.20
CA GLN A 165 11.61 -18.02 4.01
C GLN A 165 10.38 -18.27 4.88
N GLU A 166 9.80 -17.22 5.43
CA GLU A 166 8.61 -17.27 6.29
C GLU A 166 7.41 -17.90 5.56
N ILE A 167 7.33 -17.73 4.24
CA ILE A 167 6.29 -18.34 3.40
C ILE A 167 6.67 -19.78 3.04
N VAL A 168 7.96 -20.06 2.81
CA VAL A 168 8.43 -21.42 2.47
C VAL A 168 8.28 -22.37 3.67
N ASP A 169 8.50 -21.88 4.88
CA ASP A 169 8.39 -22.66 6.12
C ASP A 169 6.93 -22.92 6.50
N ASP A 170 5.98 -22.11 6.05
CA ASP A 170 4.55 -22.34 6.24
C ASP A 170 3.95 -23.08 5.05
N SER A 171 3.66 -24.37 5.26
CA SER A 171 3.15 -25.25 4.19
C SER A 171 1.81 -24.82 3.62
N GLU A 172 0.97 -24.11 4.38
CA GLU A 172 -0.33 -23.63 3.92
C GLU A 172 -0.13 -22.40 3.02
N LEU A 173 0.71 -21.47 3.44
CA LEU A 173 1.03 -20.26 2.68
C LEU A 173 1.74 -20.60 1.37
N LEU A 174 2.72 -21.48 1.42
CA LEU A 174 3.43 -21.92 0.22
C LEU A 174 2.46 -22.58 -0.79
N ARG A 175 1.58 -23.47 -0.30
CA ARG A 175 0.57 -24.12 -1.15
C ARG A 175 -0.40 -23.13 -1.78
N GLU A 176 -0.89 -22.14 -1.00
CA GLU A 176 -1.78 -21.08 -1.51
C GLU A 176 -1.07 -20.27 -2.62
N ARG A 177 0.19 -19.93 -2.39
CA ARG A 177 1.03 -19.21 -3.37
C ARG A 177 1.24 -20.01 -4.64
N VAL A 178 1.64 -21.28 -4.51
CA VAL A 178 1.82 -22.19 -5.65
C VAL A 178 0.53 -22.31 -6.45
N ASN A 179 -0.59 -22.60 -5.78
CA ASN A 179 -1.89 -22.77 -6.44
C ASN A 179 -2.31 -21.50 -7.19
N THR A 180 -2.19 -20.32 -6.58
CA THR A 180 -2.56 -19.05 -7.21
C THR A 180 -1.69 -18.76 -8.43
N THR A 181 -0.39 -18.96 -8.33
CA THR A 181 0.56 -18.74 -9.44
C THR A 181 0.27 -19.69 -10.60
N VAL A 182 0.08 -20.98 -10.32
CA VAL A 182 -0.20 -21.99 -11.35
C VAL A 182 -1.56 -21.77 -12.00
N THR A 183 -2.61 -21.55 -11.21
CA THR A 183 -3.96 -21.27 -11.73
C THR A 183 -3.96 -20.04 -12.63
N SER A 184 -3.27 -18.96 -12.21
CA SER A 184 -3.17 -17.72 -12.99
C SER A 184 -2.44 -17.96 -14.32
N LEU A 185 -1.33 -18.71 -14.31
CA LEU A 185 -0.57 -19.05 -15.51
C LEU A 185 -1.38 -19.93 -16.48
N LEU A 186 -2.07 -20.95 -15.97
CA LEU A 186 -2.91 -21.82 -16.80
C LEU A 186 -4.07 -21.05 -17.43
N ASN A 187 -4.72 -20.17 -16.68
CA ASN A 187 -5.77 -19.31 -17.22
C ASN A 187 -5.26 -18.35 -18.30
N LEU A 188 -4.04 -17.81 -18.14
CA LEU A 188 -3.43 -16.97 -19.17
C LEU A 188 -3.19 -17.76 -20.47
N MET A 189 -2.89 -19.07 -20.36
CA MET A 189 -2.76 -19.99 -21.51
C MET A 189 -4.12 -20.50 -22.03
N GLY A 190 -5.25 -20.04 -21.49
CA GLY A 190 -6.60 -20.49 -21.87
C GLY A 190 -6.93 -21.91 -21.39
N ILE A 191 -6.32 -22.35 -20.29
CA ILE A 191 -6.55 -23.67 -19.68
C ILE A 191 -7.31 -23.46 -18.38
N GLU A 192 -8.59 -23.85 -18.35
CA GLU A 192 -9.34 -23.95 -17.11
C GLU A 192 -8.92 -25.25 -16.38
N ALA A 193 -8.32 -25.11 -15.20
CA ALA A 193 -7.76 -26.23 -14.47
C ALA A 193 -8.22 -26.23 -13.00
N ASP A 194 -8.74 -27.36 -12.55
CA ASP A 194 -9.04 -27.62 -11.15
C ASP A 194 -7.74 -27.99 -10.40
N PRO A 195 -7.42 -27.33 -9.27
CA PRO A 195 -6.19 -27.58 -8.52
C PRO A 195 -5.98 -29.00 -8.03
N LEU A 196 -7.05 -29.78 -7.86
CA LEU A 196 -7.00 -31.13 -7.32
C LEU A 196 -7.16 -32.23 -8.39
N GLN A 197 -7.69 -31.90 -9.57
CA GLN A 197 -8.06 -32.87 -10.59
C GLN A 197 -7.25 -32.73 -11.88
N SER A 198 -6.85 -31.50 -12.24
CA SER A 198 -6.17 -31.27 -13.51
C SER A 198 -4.71 -31.65 -13.44
N ARG A 199 -4.28 -32.53 -14.37
CA ARG A 199 -2.91 -33.02 -14.43
C ARG A 199 -1.89 -31.91 -14.69
N GLU A 200 -2.26 -30.93 -15.50
CA GLU A 200 -1.48 -29.73 -15.77
C GLU A 200 -1.20 -28.96 -14.50
N HIS A 201 -2.25 -28.72 -13.72
CA HIS A 201 -2.14 -27.98 -12.45
C HIS A 201 -1.27 -28.74 -11.44
N ILE A 202 -1.51 -30.03 -11.28
CA ILE A 202 -0.77 -30.88 -10.35
C ILE A 202 0.72 -30.95 -10.73
N LEU A 203 1.05 -31.10 -12.02
CA LEU A 203 2.44 -31.12 -12.47
C LEU A 203 3.16 -29.79 -12.18
N LEU A 204 2.59 -28.68 -12.62
CA LEU A 204 3.18 -27.36 -12.40
C LEU A 204 3.33 -27.02 -10.92
N SER A 205 2.33 -27.35 -10.11
CA SER A 205 2.38 -27.14 -8.66
C SER A 205 3.51 -27.93 -8.00
N ASN A 206 3.72 -29.19 -8.38
CA ASN A 206 4.85 -29.99 -7.86
C ASN A 206 6.21 -29.44 -8.30
N ILE A 207 6.34 -28.92 -9.53
CA ILE A 207 7.56 -28.31 -10.02
C ILE A 207 7.90 -27.05 -9.21
N LEU A 208 6.94 -26.14 -9.05
CA LEU A 208 7.14 -24.89 -8.31
C LEU A 208 7.36 -25.14 -6.81
N ASP A 209 6.54 -25.98 -6.16
CA ASP A 209 6.69 -26.30 -4.73
C ASP A 209 8.10 -26.84 -4.45
N ARG A 210 8.59 -27.75 -5.30
CA ARG A 210 9.94 -28.31 -5.17
C ARG A 210 11.03 -27.25 -5.34
N ALA A 211 10.95 -26.44 -6.39
CA ALA A 211 11.93 -25.39 -6.66
C ALA A 211 11.98 -24.37 -5.51
N TRP A 212 10.83 -23.89 -5.07
CA TRP A 212 10.72 -22.88 -4.01
C TRP A 212 11.16 -23.40 -2.63
N ARG A 213 10.91 -24.68 -2.32
CA ARG A 213 11.47 -25.31 -1.10
C ARG A 213 12.99 -25.44 -1.17
N GLN A 214 13.56 -25.53 -2.37
CA GLN A 214 15.01 -25.54 -2.59
C GLN A 214 15.57 -24.11 -2.75
N ARG A 215 14.76 -23.05 -2.57
CA ARG A 215 15.12 -21.65 -2.78
C ARG A 215 15.61 -21.35 -4.18
N GLN A 216 15.12 -22.06 -5.17
CA GLN A 216 15.43 -21.84 -6.56
C GLN A 216 14.37 -20.99 -7.21
N ASP A 217 14.79 -19.88 -7.81
CA ASP A 217 13.94 -19.08 -8.66
C ASP A 217 13.59 -19.90 -9.91
N MET A 218 12.33 -19.79 -10.33
CA MET A 218 11.85 -20.49 -11.50
C MET A 218 11.59 -19.47 -12.62
N GLU A 219 12.52 -19.39 -13.57
CA GLU A 219 12.29 -18.66 -14.81
C GLU A 219 11.29 -19.40 -15.70
N LEU A 220 10.54 -18.69 -16.52
CA LEU A 220 9.56 -19.31 -17.41
C LEU A 220 10.21 -20.27 -18.42
N ALA A 221 11.43 -19.97 -18.89
CA ALA A 221 12.20 -20.88 -19.74
C ALA A 221 12.60 -22.16 -19.00
N ALA A 222 13.03 -22.05 -17.74
CA ALA A 222 13.34 -23.19 -16.88
C ALA A 222 12.08 -24.01 -16.57
N LEU A 223 10.94 -23.36 -16.40
CA LEU A 223 9.65 -24.04 -16.21
C LEU A 223 9.26 -24.87 -17.44
N ILE A 224 9.46 -24.36 -18.67
CA ILE A 224 9.26 -25.11 -19.91
C ILE A 224 10.12 -26.38 -19.94
N GLN A 225 11.39 -26.28 -19.56
CA GLN A 225 12.28 -27.43 -19.48
C GLN A 225 11.84 -28.43 -18.41
N ALA A 226 11.42 -27.91 -17.23
CA ALA A 226 10.93 -28.74 -16.14
C ALA A 226 9.59 -29.44 -16.46
N ILE A 227 8.74 -28.86 -17.31
CA ILE A 227 7.54 -29.54 -17.83
C ILE A 227 7.92 -30.72 -18.72
N GLN A 228 8.90 -30.53 -19.64
CA GLN A 228 9.36 -31.59 -20.53
C GLN A 228 10.11 -32.69 -19.78
N SER A 229 11.00 -32.32 -18.88
CA SER A 229 11.83 -33.18 -18.05
C SER A 229 11.62 -32.88 -16.56
N PRO A 230 10.55 -33.36 -15.94
CA PRO A 230 10.21 -33.03 -14.54
C PRO A 230 11.31 -33.48 -13.56
N PRO A 231 11.66 -32.63 -12.58
CA PRO A 231 12.73 -32.92 -11.61
C PRO A 231 12.32 -34.00 -10.57
N MET A 232 11.18 -34.62 -10.74
CA MET A 232 10.67 -35.70 -9.90
C MET A 232 10.37 -36.95 -10.76
N ARG A 233 10.55 -38.14 -10.20
CA ARG A 233 10.20 -39.40 -10.87
C ARG A 233 8.75 -39.85 -10.67
N LYS A 234 8.13 -39.38 -9.59
CA LYS A 234 6.76 -39.75 -9.21
C LYS A 234 5.95 -38.52 -8.82
N ILE A 235 4.65 -38.60 -9.13
CA ILE A 235 3.61 -37.66 -8.64
C ILE A 235 2.60 -38.53 -7.86
N GLY A 236 2.52 -38.31 -6.56
CA GLY A 236 1.82 -39.21 -5.67
C GLY A 236 2.43 -40.63 -5.73
N VAL A 237 1.60 -41.63 -6.07
CA VAL A 237 2.04 -43.02 -6.18
C VAL A 237 2.43 -43.44 -7.60
N PHE A 238 2.08 -42.65 -8.61
CA PHE A 238 2.35 -42.94 -10.03
C PHE A 238 3.66 -42.36 -10.51
N ASP A 239 4.32 -43.10 -11.46
CA ASP A 239 5.44 -42.52 -12.21
C ASP A 239 4.93 -41.36 -13.09
N VAL A 240 5.77 -40.32 -13.26
CA VAL A 240 5.39 -39.12 -14.02
C VAL A 240 4.91 -39.48 -15.42
N GLU A 241 5.54 -40.45 -16.08
CA GLU A 241 5.16 -40.87 -17.43
C GLU A 241 3.78 -41.51 -17.49
N SER A 242 3.37 -42.27 -16.45
CA SER A 242 2.03 -42.83 -16.32
C SER A 242 0.99 -41.80 -15.93
N PHE A 243 1.36 -40.81 -15.11
CA PHE A 243 0.48 -39.73 -14.66
C PHE A 243 0.22 -38.69 -15.76
N PHE A 244 1.30 -38.23 -16.42
CA PHE A 244 1.23 -37.23 -17.48
C PHE A 244 2.29 -37.56 -18.55
N PRO A 245 1.89 -38.27 -19.61
CA PRO A 245 2.81 -38.74 -20.63
C PRO A 245 3.63 -37.66 -21.34
N THR A 246 4.84 -37.99 -21.78
CA THR A 246 5.78 -37.05 -22.45
C THR A 246 5.12 -36.27 -23.58
N LYS A 247 4.29 -36.90 -24.42
CA LYS A 247 3.58 -36.23 -25.52
C LYS A 247 2.66 -35.13 -25.04
N GLU A 248 1.93 -35.35 -23.95
CA GLU A 248 1.00 -34.37 -23.38
C GLU A 248 1.77 -33.27 -22.65
N ARG A 249 2.85 -33.59 -21.92
CA ARG A 249 3.75 -32.60 -21.32
C ARG A 249 4.38 -31.69 -22.38
N PHE A 250 4.79 -32.24 -23.52
CA PHE A 250 5.29 -31.47 -24.63
C PHE A 250 4.23 -30.49 -25.18
N ALA A 251 2.98 -30.92 -25.28
CA ALA A 251 1.89 -30.03 -25.70
C ALA A 251 1.67 -28.87 -24.71
N LEU A 252 1.76 -29.11 -23.40
CA LEU A 252 1.68 -28.06 -22.38
C LEU A 252 2.90 -27.12 -22.49
N ALA A 253 4.11 -27.64 -22.61
CA ALA A 253 5.33 -26.87 -22.79
C ALA A 253 5.26 -25.99 -24.05
N MET A 254 4.72 -26.50 -25.17
CA MET A 254 4.49 -25.73 -26.38
C MET A 254 3.49 -24.59 -26.21
N ARG A 255 2.42 -24.77 -25.43
CA ARG A 255 1.48 -23.69 -25.12
C ARG A 255 2.16 -22.55 -24.35
N LEU A 256 2.98 -22.90 -23.35
CA LEU A 256 3.74 -21.90 -22.60
C LEU A 256 4.80 -21.22 -23.49
N ASN A 257 5.48 -21.98 -24.33
CA ASN A 257 6.44 -21.42 -25.30
C ASN A 257 5.74 -20.48 -26.29
N ASN A 258 4.57 -20.82 -26.79
CA ASN A 258 3.80 -19.96 -27.70
C ASN A 258 3.42 -18.63 -27.02
N LEU A 259 3.08 -18.67 -25.73
CA LEU A 259 2.82 -17.46 -24.96
C LEU A 259 4.08 -16.57 -24.91
N LEU A 260 5.26 -17.15 -24.60
CA LEU A 260 6.54 -16.42 -24.56
C LEU A 260 6.96 -15.90 -25.94
N ALA A 261 6.67 -16.66 -26.99
CA ALA A 261 6.98 -16.27 -28.37
C ALA A 261 5.97 -15.29 -28.99
N ALA A 262 4.87 -15.02 -28.30
CA ALA A 262 3.86 -14.10 -28.81
C ALA A 262 4.41 -12.68 -28.86
N PRO A 263 4.23 -11.94 -29.99
CA PRO A 263 4.65 -10.55 -30.07
C PRO A 263 4.07 -9.71 -28.94
N GLY A 264 4.94 -9.02 -28.22
CA GLY A 264 4.54 -8.13 -27.09
C GLY A 264 4.58 -8.82 -25.72
N PHE A 265 4.74 -10.13 -25.60
CA PHE A 265 4.86 -10.77 -24.28
C PHE A 265 6.20 -10.41 -23.58
N GLU A 266 7.23 -10.03 -24.33
CA GLU A 266 8.50 -9.51 -23.80
C GLU A 266 8.28 -8.35 -22.82
N THR A 267 7.28 -7.51 -23.06
CA THR A 267 6.96 -6.38 -22.18
C THR A 267 6.46 -6.80 -20.79
N TRP A 268 6.05 -8.06 -20.60
CA TRP A 268 5.72 -8.63 -19.30
C TRP A 268 6.95 -9.06 -18.48
N LEU A 269 8.10 -9.16 -19.15
CA LEU A 269 9.36 -9.55 -18.54
C LEU A 269 10.27 -8.35 -18.24
N GLU A 270 9.92 -7.18 -18.79
CA GLU A 270 10.68 -5.94 -18.65
C GLU A 270 10.18 -5.08 -17.49
N GLY A 271 11.05 -4.21 -17.01
CA GLY A 271 10.70 -3.16 -16.04
C GLY A 271 10.98 -3.50 -14.60
N GLU A 272 10.32 -2.75 -13.70
CA GLU A 272 10.45 -2.94 -12.26
C GLU A 272 9.82 -4.28 -11.85
N ALA A 273 10.52 -5.04 -11.02
CA ALA A 273 10.00 -6.31 -10.51
C ALA A 273 8.69 -6.07 -9.71
N LEU A 274 7.71 -6.98 -9.89
CA LEU A 274 6.46 -6.95 -9.12
C LEU A 274 6.74 -7.36 -7.66
N ASP A 275 7.48 -6.52 -6.96
CA ASP A 275 7.80 -6.60 -5.53
C ASP A 275 7.04 -5.51 -4.79
N ILE A 276 6.12 -5.90 -3.91
CA ILE A 276 5.21 -4.97 -3.24
C ILE A 276 5.96 -3.94 -2.39
N GLY A 277 7.04 -4.35 -1.70
CA GLY A 277 7.82 -3.44 -0.88
C GLY A 277 8.53 -2.36 -1.70
N ARG A 278 9.00 -2.70 -2.91
CA ARG A 278 9.61 -1.75 -3.84
C ARG A 278 8.58 -0.87 -4.52
N ILE A 279 7.41 -1.44 -4.80
CA ILE A 279 6.31 -0.70 -5.45
C ILE A 279 5.69 0.32 -4.50
N LEU A 280 5.51 -0.01 -3.22
CA LEU A 280 4.91 0.89 -2.24
C LEU A 280 5.83 2.04 -1.81
N TYR A 281 7.15 1.90 -1.95
CA TYR A 281 8.10 2.91 -1.51
C TYR A 281 9.22 3.11 -2.51
N THR A 282 9.67 4.36 -2.64
CA THR A 282 10.88 4.68 -3.43
C THR A 282 12.14 4.10 -2.78
N PRO A 283 13.30 4.10 -3.47
CA PRO A 283 14.56 3.70 -2.86
C PRO A 283 14.94 4.49 -1.61
N GLU A 284 14.48 5.74 -1.51
CA GLU A 284 14.71 6.64 -0.38
C GLU A 284 13.71 6.40 0.77
N GLY A 285 12.70 5.54 0.57
CA GLY A 285 11.65 5.24 1.55
C GLY A 285 10.44 6.16 1.48
N LYS A 286 10.34 7.04 0.47
CA LYS A 286 9.16 7.90 0.28
C LYS A 286 7.94 7.03 -0.13
N PRO A 287 6.74 7.24 0.46
CA PRO A 287 5.55 6.48 0.11
C PRO A 287 5.15 6.72 -1.35
N ARG A 288 4.65 5.67 -2.01
CA ARG A 288 4.24 5.74 -3.41
C ARG A 288 2.77 5.41 -3.60
N MET A 289 2.12 6.21 -4.45
CA MET A 289 0.80 5.94 -5.02
C MET A 289 1.02 5.21 -6.34
N ALA A 290 1.04 3.88 -6.30
CA ALA A 290 1.34 3.02 -7.45
C ALA A 290 0.06 2.68 -8.22
N ILE A 291 -0.15 3.31 -9.36
CA ILE A 291 -1.35 3.16 -10.19
C ILE A 291 -1.08 2.13 -11.29
N PHE A 292 -1.72 0.97 -11.19
CA PHE A 292 -1.70 -0.05 -12.24
C PHE A 292 -2.85 0.19 -13.20
N SER A 293 -2.57 0.87 -14.31
CA SER A 293 -3.53 1.09 -15.39
C SER A 293 -3.58 -0.15 -16.28
N ILE A 294 -4.69 -0.88 -16.20
CA ILE A 294 -4.90 -2.15 -16.90
C ILE A 294 -6.02 -2.08 -17.96
N ALA A 295 -6.44 -0.86 -18.32
CA ALA A 295 -7.52 -0.65 -19.29
C ALA A 295 -7.23 -1.25 -20.68
N HIS A 296 -5.95 -1.34 -21.04
CA HIS A 296 -5.49 -1.84 -22.35
C HIS A 296 -5.40 -3.36 -22.43
N LEU A 297 -5.45 -4.07 -21.32
CA LEU A 297 -5.37 -5.52 -21.25
C LEU A 297 -6.72 -6.17 -21.62
N ASN A 298 -6.70 -7.35 -22.22
CA ASN A 298 -7.89 -8.17 -22.37
C ASN A 298 -8.31 -8.83 -21.04
N ASP A 299 -9.46 -9.47 -20.99
CA ASP A 299 -10.02 -9.99 -19.73
C ASP A 299 -9.14 -11.09 -19.09
N ALA A 300 -8.52 -11.96 -19.90
CA ALA A 300 -7.62 -13.00 -19.40
C ALA A 300 -6.33 -12.40 -18.81
N GLU A 301 -5.74 -11.43 -19.49
CA GLU A 301 -4.56 -10.69 -19.03
C GLU A 301 -4.84 -9.88 -17.77
N ARG A 302 -6.01 -9.22 -17.70
CA ARG A 302 -6.46 -8.51 -16.49
C ARG A 302 -6.58 -9.46 -15.31
N MET A 303 -7.27 -10.59 -15.50
CA MET A 303 -7.47 -11.58 -14.45
C MET A 303 -6.14 -12.16 -14.00
N PHE A 304 -5.24 -12.50 -14.93
CA PHE A 304 -3.89 -12.96 -14.65
C PHE A 304 -3.12 -11.97 -13.79
N PHE A 305 -3.00 -10.72 -14.26
CA PHE A 305 -2.23 -9.70 -13.56
C PHE A 305 -2.78 -9.40 -12.16
N VAL A 306 -4.10 -9.19 -12.04
CA VAL A 306 -4.74 -8.88 -10.75
C VAL A 306 -4.58 -10.03 -9.76
N SER A 307 -4.73 -11.29 -10.21
CA SER A 307 -4.54 -12.44 -9.34
C SER A 307 -3.11 -12.55 -8.83
N LEU A 308 -2.15 -12.28 -9.71
CA LEU A 308 -0.72 -12.27 -9.38
C LEU A 308 -0.38 -11.15 -8.39
N LEU A 309 -0.87 -9.93 -8.65
CA LEU A 309 -0.70 -8.77 -7.77
C LEU A 309 -1.26 -9.02 -6.36
N LEU A 310 -2.49 -9.56 -6.27
CA LEU A 310 -3.12 -9.91 -4.99
C LEU A 310 -2.34 -10.99 -4.24
N SER A 311 -1.80 -11.98 -4.94
CA SER A 311 -0.95 -13.03 -4.35
C SER A 311 0.36 -12.45 -3.81
N GLN A 312 1.02 -11.53 -4.55
CA GLN A 312 2.22 -10.83 -4.09
C GLN A 312 1.91 -9.95 -2.87
N LEU A 313 0.78 -9.22 -2.91
CA LEU A 313 0.33 -8.38 -1.81
C LEU A 313 0.07 -9.19 -0.53
N LEU A 314 -0.58 -10.35 -0.67
CA LEU A 314 -0.83 -11.26 0.44
C LEU A 314 0.49 -11.79 1.04
N GLY A 315 1.43 -12.18 0.19
CA GLY A 315 2.78 -12.59 0.61
C GLY A 315 3.51 -11.48 1.36
N TRP A 316 3.55 -10.28 0.81
CA TRP A 316 4.16 -9.12 1.46
C TRP A 316 3.50 -8.78 2.79
N MET A 317 2.18 -8.75 2.84
CA MET A 317 1.43 -8.45 4.06
C MET A 317 1.85 -9.36 5.22
N ARG A 318 2.01 -10.66 4.96
CA ARG A 318 2.36 -11.67 5.98
C ARG A 318 3.80 -11.53 6.51
N THR A 319 4.69 -10.90 5.76
CA THR A 319 6.04 -10.56 6.25
C THR A 319 6.08 -9.31 7.12
N GLN A 320 4.94 -8.59 7.25
CA GLN A 320 4.88 -7.39 8.05
C GLN A 320 4.55 -7.69 9.51
N SER A 321 5.05 -6.84 10.42
CA SER A 321 4.63 -6.86 11.82
C SER A 321 3.16 -6.47 11.95
N GLY A 322 2.45 -7.03 12.93
CA GLY A 322 1.08 -6.62 13.26
C GLY A 322 1.02 -5.16 13.72
N THR A 323 -0.04 -4.46 13.32
CA THR A 323 -0.33 -3.08 13.74
C THR A 323 -1.82 -2.77 13.63
N SER A 324 -2.31 -1.85 14.46
CA SER A 324 -3.67 -1.30 14.37
C SER A 324 -3.74 0.00 13.55
N THR A 325 -2.59 0.54 13.15
CA THR A 325 -2.46 1.76 12.35
C THR A 325 -2.48 1.42 10.86
N LEU A 326 -3.01 2.32 10.03
CA LEU A 326 -3.04 2.15 8.58
C LEU A 326 -1.61 2.27 8.00
N ARG A 327 -1.07 1.14 7.55
CA ARG A 327 0.29 1.02 6.97
C ARG A 327 0.29 1.30 5.48
N ALA A 328 -0.69 0.77 4.76
CA ALA A 328 -0.81 0.86 3.31
C ALA A 328 -2.26 0.66 2.88
N LEU A 329 -2.58 1.10 1.67
CA LEU A 329 -3.87 0.87 1.04
C LEU A 329 -3.74 -0.01 -0.20
N PHE A 330 -4.71 -0.89 -0.39
CA PHE A 330 -5.04 -1.49 -1.68
C PHE A 330 -6.38 -0.92 -2.14
N TYR A 331 -6.37 -0.20 -3.24
CA TYR A 331 -7.57 0.33 -3.87
C TYR A 331 -7.82 -0.36 -5.22
N MET A 332 -9.04 -0.79 -5.45
CA MET A 332 -9.43 -1.35 -6.73
C MET A 332 -10.72 -0.69 -7.23
N ASP A 333 -10.62 0.01 -8.36
CA ASP A 333 -11.81 0.50 -9.06
C ASP A 333 -12.45 -0.65 -9.84
N GLU A 334 -13.78 -0.59 -9.96
CA GLU A 334 -14.62 -1.55 -10.66
C GLU A 334 -14.28 -3.02 -10.38
N ILE A 335 -14.57 -3.45 -9.16
CA ILE A 335 -14.35 -4.84 -8.70
C ILE A 335 -15.20 -5.88 -9.44
N PHE A 336 -16.11 -5.45 -10.31
CA PHE A 336 -16.96 -6.30 -11.15
C PHE A 336 -16.13 -7.35 -11.90
N GLY A 337 -16.58 -8.61 -11.87
CA GLY A 337 -15.89 -9.74 -12.50
C GLY A 337 -14.79 -10.39 -11.64
N TYR A 338 -14.24 -9.69 -10.65
CA TYR A 338 -13.19 -10.22 -9.76
C TYR A 338 -13.73 -10.81 -8.45
N PHE A 339 -14.93 -10.38 -8.04
CA PHE A 339 -15.53 -10.79 -6.77
C PHE A 339 -17.02 -11.18 -6.91
N PRO A 340 -17.38 -12.05 -7.86
CA PRO A 340 -18.77 -12.44 -8.09
C PRO A 340 -19.28 -13.35 -6.97
N PRO A 341 -20.62 -13.39 -6.72
CA PRO A 341 -21.20 -14.17 -5.63
C PRO A 341 -21.09 -15.69 -5.83
N VAL A 342 -21.10 -16.20 -7.06
CA VAL A 342 -21.16 -17.64 -7.37
C VAL A 342 -19.86 -18.13 -7.99
N ALA A 343 -19.38 -17.48 -9.05
CA ALA A 343 -18.15 -17.91 -9.72
C ALA A 343 -16.91 -17.69 -8.82
N ASN A 344 -15.86 -18.48 -9.06
CA ASN A 344 -14.60 -18.40 -8.33
C ASN A 344 -13.43 -18.09 -9.27
N PRO A 345 -13.35 -16.85 -9.81
CA PRO A 345 -12.18 -16.44 -10.58
C PRO A 345 -10.92 -16.46 -9.72
N PRO A 346 -9.72 -16.61 -10.32
CA PRO A 346 -8.45 -16.72 -9.58
C PRO A 346 -8.17 -15.59 -8.59
N ALA A 347 -8.65 -14.38 -8.88
CA ALA A 347 -8.50 -13.21 -8.00
C ALA A 347 -9.37 -13.29 -6.73
N LYS A 348 -10.46 -14.06 -6.72
CA LYS A 348 -11.43 -14.08 -5.62
C LYS A 348 -10.84 -14.62 -4.32
N ALA A 349 -10.14 -15.75 -4.38
CA ALA A 349 -9.59 -16.40 -3.19
C ALA A 349 -8.54 -15.51 -2.45
N PRO A 350 -7.51 -14.97 -3.11
CA PRO A 350 -6.56 -14.08 -2.43
C PRO A 350 -7.24 -12.80 -1.92
N LEU A 351 -8.23 -12.24 -2.63
CA LEU A 351 -8.96 -11.06 -2.16
C LEU A 351 -9.80 -11.37 -0.90
N MET A 352 -10.47 -12.54 -0.86
CA MET A 352 -11.19 -13.01 0.33
C MET A 352 -10.26 -13.16 1.53
N THR A 353 -9.06 -13.69 1.32
CA THR A 353 -8.06 -13.87 2.37
C THR A 353 -7.56 -12.50 2.87
N LEU A 354 -7.31 -11.56 1.98
CA LEU A 354 -6.96 -10.19 2.32
C LEU A 354 -8.05 -9.52 3.17
N LEU A 355 -9.33 -9.57 2.76
CA LEU A 355 -10.46 -9.00 3.51
C LEU A 355 -10.63 -9.61 4.91
N LYS A 356 -10.14 -10.82 5.16
CA LYS A 356 -10.19 -11.48 6.47
C LYS A 356 -8.97 -11.19 7.35
N GLN A 357 -7.79 -11.05 6.77
CA GLN A 357 -6.51 -11.05 7.50
C GLN A 357 -5.79 -9.70 7.51
N ALA A 358 -6.01 -8.85 6.50
CA ALA A 358 -5.21 -7.65 6.26
C ALA A 358 -5.31 -6.61 7.39
N ARG A 359 -6.43 -6.59 8.11
CA ARG A 359 -6.63 -5.73 9.29
C ARG A 359 -5.51 -5.86 10.31
N ALA A 360 -5.09 -7.08 10.61
CA ALA A 360 -4.07 -7.35 11.63
C ALA A 360 -2.68 -6.76 11.27
N PHE A 361 -2.45 -6.47 10.00
CA PHE A 361 -1.19 -5.97 9.46
C PHE A 361 -1.25 -4.50 9.02
N GLY A 362 -2.37 -3.81 9.29
CA GLY A 362 -2.56 -2.42 8.93
C GLY A 362 -2.77 -2.17 7.43
N LEU A 363 -3.13 -3.19 6.66
CA LEU A 363 -3.43 -3.04 5.24
C LEU A 363 -4.93 -2.79 5.04
N GLY A 364 -5.30 -1.59 4.60
CA GLY A 364 -6.65 -1.21 4.25
C GLY A 364 -7.01 -1.66 2.83
N ILE A 365 -8.20 -2.25 2.66
CA ILE A 365 -8.73 -2.64 1.35
C ILE A 365 -9.91 -1.74 1.02
N VAL A 366 -9.84 -1.04 -0.10
CA VAL A 366 -10.91 -0.16 -0.58
C VAL A 366 -11.37 -0.65 -1.95
N LEU A 367 -12.60 -1.09 -2.04
CA LEU A 367 -13.19 -1.66 -3.26
C LEU A 367 -14.28 -0.74 -3.79
N ALA A 368 -14.23 -0.42 -5.07
CA ALA A 368 -15.23 0.45 -5.69
C ALA A 368 -15.97 -0.29 -6.82
N THR A 369 -17.27 -0.03 -6.96
CA THR A 369 -18.09 -0.60 -8.04
C THR A 369 -19.26 0.29 -8.40
N GLN A 370 -19.72 0.13 -9.65
CA GLN A 370 -20.98 0.70 -10.12
C GLN A 370 -22.14 -0.31 -10.04
N ASN A 371 -21.84 -1.60 -9.98
CA ASN A 371 -22.80 -2.70 -10.03
C ASN A 371 -22.87 -3.45 -8.69
N PRO A 372 -23.64 -3.00 -7.71
CA PRO A 372 -23.70 -3.66 -6.41
C PRO A 372 -24.36 -5.05 -6.46
N VAL A 373 -25.17 -5.33 -7.49
CA VAL A 373 -25.88 -6.64 -7.62
C VAL A 373 -24.92 -7.80 -7.79
N ASP A 374 -23.80 -7.58 -8.44
CA ASP A 374 -22.86 -8.63 -8.85
C ASP A 374 -21.71 -8.86 -7.84
N LEU A 375 -21.90 -8.41 -6.60
CA LEU A 375 -20.90 -8.55 -5.52
C LEU A 375 -21.22 -9.72 -4.60
N ASP A 376 -20.16 -10.36 -4.09
CA ASP A 376 -20.25 -11.32 -3.00
C ASP A 376 -20.36 -10.60 -1.64
N TYR A 377 -21.57 -10.25 -1.22
CA TYR A 377 -21.84 -9.56 0.04
C TYR A 377 -21.40 -10.34 1.27
N LYS A 378 -21.33 -11.68 1.21
CA LYS A 378 -20.82 -12.48 2.33
C LYS A 378 -19.34 -12.22 2.56
N GLY A 379 -18.57 -12.05 1.47
CA GLY A 379 -17.18 -11.65 1.57
C GLY A 379 -17.00 -10.22 2.02
N LEU A 380 -17.86 -9.30 1.56
CA LEU A 380 -17.83 -7.89 1.91
C LEU A 380 -18.42 -7.56 3.30
N ALA A 381 -19.05 -8.51 3.98
CA ALA A 381 -19.55 -8.34 5.36
C ALA A 381 -18.43 -7.98 6.35
N ASN A 382 -17.16 -8.22 5.99
CA ASN A 382 -16.00 -7.80 6.78
C ASN A 382 -15.61 -6.32 6.57
N ALA A 383 -16.20 -5.62 5.57
CA ALA A 383 -15.91 -4.22 5.35
C ALA A 383 -16.61 -3.33 6.40
N GLY A 384 -15.80 -2.61 7.18
CA GLY A 384 -16.28 -1.74 8.26
C GLY A 384 -16.90 -0.44 7.77
N THR A 385 -16.51 0.06 6.60
CA THR A 385 -17.03 1.32 6.06
C THR A 385 -17.66 1.13 4.69
N TRP A 386 -18.87 1.70 4.52
CA TRP A 386 -19.57 1.76 3.26
C TRP A 386 -19.85 3.19 2.84
N PHE A 387 -19.33 3.58 1.68
CA PHE A 387 -19.65 4.83 1.02
C PHE A 387 -20.67 4.56 -0.09
N ILE A 388 -21.88 5.03 0.07
CA ILE A 388 -22.98 4.74 -0.84
C ILE A 388 -23.44 6.03 -1.50
N GLY A 389 -23.19 6.12 -2.80
CA GLY A 389 -23.70 7.19 -3.63
C GLY A 389 -25.02 6.80 -4.28
N ARG A 390 -25.52 7.68 -5.17
CA ARG A 390 -26.74 7.41 -5.92
C ARG A 390 -26.67 6.09 -6.70
N LEU A 391 -27.74 5.28 -6.60
CA LEU A 391 -27.93 4.01 -7.30
C LEU A 391 -28.95 4.15 -8.43
N GLN A 392 -28.84 3.30 -9.46
CA GLN A 392 -29.65 3.40 -10.66
C GLN A 392 -31.00 2.73 -10.56
N THR A 393 -31.03 1.49 -10.01
CA THR A 393 -32.25 0.66 -9.99
C THR A 393 -32.68 0.34 -8.55
N ASP A 394 -33.97 0.05 -8.40
CA ASP A 394 -34.48 -0.41 -7.11
C ASP A 394 -33.89 -1.78 -6.71
N ARG A 395 -33.56 -2.62 -7.71
CA ARG A 395 -32.88 -3.90 -7.47
C ARG A 395 -31.50 -3.68 -6.83
N ASP A 396 -30.74 -2.68 -7.28
CA ASP A 396 -29.44 -2.33 -6.68
C ASP A 396 -29.60 -1.88 -5.24
N LYS A 397 -30.63 -1.07 -4.94
CA LYS A 397 -30.94 -0.60 -3.60
C LYS A 397 -31.31 -1.77 -2.67
N GLN A 398 -32.21 -2.66 -3.13
CA GLN A 398 -32.63 -3.81 -2.34
C GLN A 398 -31.44 -4.75 -2.03
N ARG A 399 -30.64 -5.04 -3.03
CA ARG A 399 -29.46 -5.92 -2.88
C ARG A 399 -28.44 -5.33 -1.90
N LEU A 400 -28.20 -4.02 -1.97
CA LEU A 400 -27.34 -3.32 -1.03
C LEU A 400 -27.91 -3.35 0.40
N LEU A 401 -29.22 -3.09 0.55
CA LEU A 401 -29.90 -3.16 1.85
C LEU A 401 -29.81 -4.55 2.47
N ASP A 402 -29.99 -5.62 1.69
CA ASP A 402 -29.81 -7.00 2.14
C ASP A 402 -28.36 -7.24 2.65
N GLY A 403 -27.39 -6.68 1.93
CA GLY A 403 -25.98 -6.76 2.32
C GLY A 403 -25.67 -6.02 3.62
N LEU A 404 -26.18 -4.80 3.77
CA LEU A 404 -25.99 -3.97 4.97
C LEU A 404 -26.71 -4.55 6.20
N GLU A 405 -27.91 -5.09 6.02
CA GLU A 405 -28.67 -5.76 7.08
C GLU A 405 -27.92 -6.98 7.63
N GLY A 406 -27.27 -7.73 6.71
CA GLY A 406 -26.42 -8.88 7.08
C GLY A 406 -25.13 -8.49 7.82
N ALA A 407 -24.59 -7.30 7.58
CA ALA A 407 -23.37 -6.80 8.21
C ALA A 407 -23.63 -6.16 9.59
N ASN A 408 -24.83 -5.61 9.83
CA ASN A 408 -25.20 -4.89 11.06
C ASN A 408 -25.91 -5.79 12.10
N LEU A 409 -25.27 -6.84 12.56
CA LEU A 409 -25.78 -7.79 13.55
C LEU A 409 -26.00 -7.23 14.98
N GLY A 410 -26.32 -5.97 15.18
CA GLY A 410 -26.47 -5.46 16.55
C GLY A 410 -27.18 -4.12 16.74
N SER A 411 -27.50 -3.37 15.71
CA SER A 411 -28.27 -2.13 15.79
C SER A 411 -29.65 -2.31 15.16
N ALA A 412 -30.66 -1.58 15.66
CA ALA A 412 -31.99 -1.56 15.04
C ALA A 412 -31.89 -0.92 13.64
N PHE A 413 -31.58 -1.76 12.61
CA PHE A 413 -31.49 -1.33 11.21
C PHE A 413 -32.88 -0.95 10.70
N ASP A 414 -33.15 0.35 10.54
CA ASP A 414 -34.40 0.83 9.95
C ASP A 414 -34.29 0.80 8.41
N ARG A 415 -34.64 -0.35 7.83
CA ARG A 415 -34.62 -0.60 6.38
C ARG A 415 -35.42 0.45 5.59
N LYS A 416 -36.60 0.87 6.09
CA LYS A 416 -37.45 1.81 5.39
C LYS A 416 -36.85 3.21 5.37
N ARG A 417 -36.28 3.65 6.48
CA ARG A 417 -35.56 4.92 6.57
C ARG A 417 -34.33 4.93 5.64
N MET A 418 -33.58 3.83 5.64
CA MET A 418 -32.41 3.68 4.78
C MET A 418 -32.78 3.71 3.29
N GLU A 419 -33.85 3.00 2.90
CA GLU A 419 -34.36 2.99 1.51
C GLU A 419 -34.75 4.40 1.04
N GLN A 420 -35.46 5.16 1.88
CA GLN A 420 -35.83 6.56 1.60
C GLN A 420 -34.57 7.44 1.46
N THR A 421 -33.60 7.25 2.34
CA THR A 421 -32.33 7.97 2.29
C THR A 421 -31.59 7.70 0.97
N LEU A 422 -31.41 6.42 0.60
CA LEU A 422 -30.73 6.02 -0.63
C LEU A 422 -31.44 6.55 -1.90
N ALA A 423 -32.76 6.66 -1.88
CA ALA A 423 -33.53 7.23 -2.99
C ALA A 423 -33.35 8.74 -3.13
N SER A 424 -32.96 9.43 -2.06
CA SER A 424 -32.83 10.90 -2.00
C SER A 424 -31.42 11.39 -2.33
N LEU A 425 -30.44 10.49 -2.47
CA LEU A 425 -29.06 10.86 -2.74
C LEU A 425 -28.89 11.50 -4.13
N GLY A 426 -28.25 12.66 -4.16
CA GLY A 426 -27.93 13.41 -5.36
C GLY A 426 -26.53 13.14 -5.91
N LYS A 427 -26.11 13.98 -6.87
CA LYS A 427 -24.71 13.97 -7.38
C LYS A 427 -23.76 14.47 -6.29
N ARG A 428 -22.66 13.76 -6.06
CA ARG A 428 -21.65 14.03 -5.04
C ARG A 428 -22.14 13.93 -3.58
N ILE A 429 -23.36 13.42 -3.37
CA ILE A 429 -23.91 13.21 -2.05
C ILE A 429 -23.85 11.71 -1.74
N PHE A 430 -23.22 11.36 -0.63
CA PHE A 430 -22.99 9.99 -0.20
C PHE A 430 -23.52 9.76 1.21
N LEU A 431 -23.99 8.56 1.45
CA LEU A 431 -24.20 8.02 2.77
C LEU A 431 -22.93 7.24 3.16
N MET A 432 -22.35 7.59 4.30
CA MET A 432 -21.30 6.82 4.93
C MET A 432 -21.88 6.02 6.09
N ASN A 433 -21.73 4.70 6.03
CA ASN A 433 -22.00 3.80 7.14
C ASN A 433 -20.68 3.23 7.63
N ASN A 434 -20.25 3.65 8.82
CA ASN A 434 -19.00 3.23 9.43
C ASN A 434 -19.33 2.50 10.75
N VAL A 435 -18.84 1.27 10.90
CA VAL A 435 -19.09 0.46 12.11
C VAL A 435 -18.51 1.07 13.39
N HIS A 436 -17.56 2.00 13.24
CA HIS A 436 -16.96 2.74 14.36
C HIS A 436 -17.79 3.95 14.78
N GLU A 437 -18.78 4.34 13.97
CA GLU A 437 -19.69 5.45 14.24
C GLU A 437 -21.07 4.94 14.70
N LYS A 438 -21.78 5.76 15.50
CA LYS A 438 -23.07 5.35 16.07
C LYS A 438 -24.21 5.39 15.04
N GLU A 439 -24.16 6.29 14.09
CA GLU A 439 -25.20 6.52 13.09
C GLU A 439 -24.57 6.76 11.72
N PRO A 440 -25.24 6.34 10.63
CA PRO A 440 -24.81 6.68 9.28
C PRO A 440 -24.84 8.19 9.06
N VAL A 441 -23.87 8.68 8.31
CA VAL A 441 -23.67 10.11 8.04
C VAL A 441 -23.90 10.41 6.57
N ILE A 442 -24.59 11.50 6.25
CA ILE A 442 -24.81 11.96 4.89
C ILE A 442 -23.92 13.18 4.65
N PHE A 443 -23.16 13.15 3.56
CA PHE A 443 -22.21 14.21 3.26
C PHE A 443 -22.11 14.49 1.76
N GLU A 444 -21.69 15.68 1.43
CA GLU A 444 -21.25 16.05 0.10
C GLU A 444 -19.74 15.95 0.02
N THR A 445 -19.22 15.17 -0.95
CA THR A 445 -17.76 15.00 -1.11
C THR A 445 -17.10 16.30 -1.55
N ARG A 446 -15.90 16.58 -0.97
CA ARG A 446 -15.10 17.75 -1.32
C ARG A 446 -14.68 17.75 -2.78
N TRP A 447 -14.24 18.90 -3.27
CA TRP A 447 -13.60 18.98 -4.58
C TRP A 447 -12.23 18.26 -4.54
N ALA A 448 -11.93 17.45 -5.56
CA ALA A 448 -10.64 16.80 -5.67
C ALA A 448 -9.55 17.84 -6.02
N MET A 449 -8.37 17.68 -5.46
CA MET A 449 -7.20 18.52 -5.80
C MET A 449 -6.66 18.19 -7.18
N SER A 450 -6.76 16.93 -7.57
CA SER A 450 -6.40 16.45 -8.90
C SER A 450 -7.43 16.87 -9.94
N TYR A 451 -6.98 17.24 -11.14
CA TYR A 451 -7.86 17.61 -12.24
C TYR A 451 -8.50 16.35 -12.85
N LEU A 452 -9.82 16.23 -12.72
CA LEU A 452 -10.58 15.08 -13.21
C LEU A 452 -11.02 15.31 -14.66
N ARG A 453 -10.16 15.01 -15.60
CA ARG A 453 -10.46 15.16 -17.03
C ARG A 453 -11.20 13.95 -17.64
N GLY A 454 -11.30 12.85 -16.91
CA GLY A 454 -11.78 11.54 -17.40
C GLY A 454 -10.64 10.60 -17.80
N PRO A 455 -10.94 9.48 -18.47
CA PRO A 455 -9.95 8.46 -18.80
C PRO A 455 -8.77 9.01 -19.60
N MET A 456 -7.55 8.64 -19.20
CA MET A 456 -6.35 9.07 -19.89
C MET A 456 -6.03 8.20 -21.09
N THR A 457 -5.59 8.85 -22.17
CA THR A 457 -5.09 8.18 -23.37
C THR A 457 -3.67 7.64 -23.14
N ARG A 458 -3.28 6.64 -23.95
CA ARG A 458 -1.91 6.08 -23.92
C ARG A 458 -0.84 7.15 -24.12
N THR A 459 -1.07 8.13 -24.99
CA THR A 459 -0.14 9.24 -25.25
C THR A 459 0.08 10.10 -24.01
N GLN A 460 -0.98 10.40 -23.27
CA GLN A 460 -0.92 11.19 -22.05
C GLN A 460 -0.21 10.45 -20.90
N ILE A 461 -0.48 9.15 -20.75
CA ILE A 461 0.25 8.31 -19.79
C ILE A 461 1.75 8.29 -20.13
N LYS A 462 2.09 8.16 -21.43
CA LYS A 462 3.47 8.20 -21.88
C LYS A 462 4.13 9.54 -21.53
N GLN A 463 3.45 10.65 -21.78
CA GLN A 463 3.94 12.00 -21.44
C GLN A 463 4.23 12.15 -19.95
N LEU A 464 3.33 11.68 -19.07
CA LEU A 464 3.52 11.74 -17.61
C LEU A 464 4.71 10.91 -17.13
N MET A 465 5.00 9.78 -17.78
CA MET A 465 6.04 8.85 -17.34
C MET A 465 7.37 9.00 -18.07
N GLU A 466 7.46 9.89 -19.08
CA GLU A 466 8.65 9.99 -19.95
C GLU A 466 9.93 10.37 -19.18
N GLU A 467 9.85 11.33 -18.28
CA GLU A 467 11.00 11.75 -17.47
C GLU A 467 11.49 10.62 -16.55
N ARG A 468 10.55 9.88 -15.96
CA ARG A 468 10.86 8.75 -15.08
C ARG A 468 11.51 7.59 -15.82
N LYS A 469 11.10 7.31 -17.03
CA LYS A 469 11.71 6.27 -17.86
C LYS A 469 13.17 6.56 -18.18
N LYS A 470 13.52 7.84 -18.35
CA LYS A 470 14.91 8.26 -18.59
C LYS A 470 15.80 8.08 -17.35
N ALA A 471 15.21 8.10 -16.14
CA ALA A 471 15.93 7.97 -14.88
C ALA A 471 16.17 6.52 -14.44
N VAL A 472 15.50 5.53 -15.04
CA VAL A 472 15.72 4.11 -14.75
C VAL A 472 16.88 3.59 -15.59
N PRO A 473 18.00 3.09 -15.00
CA PRO A 473 19.11 2.52 -15.76
C PRO A 473 18.63 1.27 -16.49
N VAL A 474 18.73 1.26 -17.82
CA VAL A 474 18.52 0.05 -18.63
C VAL A 474 19.72 -0.86 -18.41
N VAL A 475 19.52 -1.99 -17.79
CA VAL A 475 20.52 -3.07 -17.73
C VAL A 475 20.61 -3.66 -19.13
N GLN A 476 21.64 -3.25 -19.90
CA GLN A 476 21.92 -3.83 -21.19
C GLN A 476 22.64 -5.16 -21.03
N GLU A 477 22.03 -6.23 -21.50
CA GLU A 477 22.72 -7.48 -21.75
C GLU A 477 23.68 -7.32 -22.92
N VAL A 478 24.97 -7.62 -22.69
CA VAL A 478 26.01 -7.59 -23.70
C VAL A 478 26.02 -8.93 -24.44
N SER A 479 25.61 -8.91 -25.68
CA SER A 479 25.67 -10.07 -26.61
C SER A 479 27.09 -10.38 -27.01
N GLY A 480 27.56 -11.61 -26.71
CA GLY A 480 28.90 -12.09 -27.03
C GLY A 480 29.07 -12.60 -28.46
N ARG A 481 30.18 -12.25 -29.06
CA ARG A 481 30.71 -12.85 -30.29
C ARG A 481 31.81 -13.85 -29.95
N ALA A 482 31.72 -15.04 -30.54
CA ALA A 482 32.64 -16.14 -30.37
C ALA A 482 33.98 -15.97 -31.12
N LEU A 483 35.11 -16.37 -30.48
CA LEU A 483 36.40 -16.63 -31.13
C LEU A 483 37.12 -17.77 -30.40
N THR A 484 37.64 -18.67 -31.18
CA THR A 484 38.40 -19.88 -30.79
C THR A 484 39.88 -19.61 -30.62
N ALA A 485 40.52 -20.07 -29.56
CA ALA A 485 41.94 -20.07 -29.37
C ALA A 485 42.53 -21.23 -28.59
N ARG A 486 43.75 -21.57 -28.99
CA ARG A 486 44.59 -22.72 -28.69
C ARG A 486 44.94 -22.92 -27.21
N ARG A 487 44.95 -24.20 -26.78
CA ARG A 487 45.34 -24.71 -25.46
C ARG A 487 46.87 -24.71 -25.23
N GLN A 488 47.33 -24.27 -24.06
CA GLN A 488 48.45 -24.81 -23.32
C GLN A 488 47.96 -25.13 -21.90
N ALA A 489 47.96 -26.41 -21.52
CA ALA A 489 47.52 -26.89 -20.21
C ALA A 489 48.65 -26.71 -19.20
N ALA A 490 48.42 -25.85 -18.17
CA ALA A 490 49.23 -25.85 -16.98
C ALA A 490 48.60 -26.84 -15.98
N THR A 491 49.38 -27.83 -15.54
CA THR A 491 48.95 -28.82 -14.53
C THR A 491 48.69 -28.15 -13.17
N ARG A 492 47.69 -28.64 -12.44
CA ARG A 492 47.36 -28.22 -11.08
C ARG A 492 48.59 -28.27 -10.18
N PRO A 493 49.00 -27.18 -9.51
CA PRO A 493 50.09 -27.19 -8.53
C PRO A 493 49.81 -28.19 -7.41
N ALA A 494 50.84 -29.02 -7.08
CA ALA A 494 50.73 -29.99 -6.00
C ALA A 494 50.76 -29.26 -4.66
N LEU A 495 49.70 -29.45 -3.85
CA LEU A 495 49.61 -28.94 -2.47
C LEU A 495 50.00 -30.02 -1.50
N PRO A 496 50.76 -29.70 -0.42
CA PRO A 496 50.91 -30.60 0.70
C PRO A 496 49.55 -31.05 1.24
N PRO A 497 49.38 -32.33 1.63
CA PRO A 497 48.10 -32.87 2.06
C PRO A 497 47.52 -32.21 3.31
N ASP A 498 48.32 -31.49 4.08
CA ASP A 498 47.96 -30.81 5.33
C ASP A 498 47.44 -29.38 5.13
N ILE A 499 47.46 -28.88 3.90
CA ILE A 499 46.97 -27.51 3.61
C ILE A 499 45.52 -27.58 3.12
N PRO A 500 44.60 -26.85 3.81
CA PRO A 500 43.22 -26.81 3.36
C PRO A 500 43.10 -25.99 2.05
N GLY A 501 42.80 -26.66 0.96
CA GLY A 501 42.64 -26.07 -0.34
C GLY A 501 41.23 -26.31 -0.86
N TYR A 502 40.52 -25.25 -1.27
CA TYR A 502 39.16 -25.27 -1.76
C TYR A 502 39.00 -24.53 -3.08
N PHE A 503 37.95 -24.83 -3.78
CA PHE A 503 37.55 -24.15 -5.03
C PHE A 503 36.26 -23.37 -4.77
N LEU A 504 36.22 -22.13 -5.25
CA LEU A 504 34.96 -21.39 -5.31
C LEU A 504 34.12 -21.92 -6.47
N PRO A 505 32.78 -21.97 -6.32
CA PRO A 505 31.89 -22.44 -7.38
C PRO A 505 31.91 -21.49 -8.59
N VAL A 506 31.84 -22.04 -9.78
CA VAL A 506 31.58 -21.26 -10.99
C VAL A 506 30.11 -20.89 -11.03
N ARG A 507 29.79 -19.62 -10.97
CA ARG A 507 28.42 -19.11 -10.94
C ARG A 507 27.99 -18.41 -12.22
N ARG A 508 28.98 -17.93 -13.01
CA ARG A 508 28.72 -17.23 -14.27
C ARG A 508 28.95 -18.16 -15.45
N GLY A 509 28.03 -18.11 -16.41
CA GLY A 509 28.15 -18.89 -17.64
C GLY A 509 29.45 -18.61 -18.39
N GLN A 510 30.00 -19.62 -19.10
CA GLN A 510 31.21 -19.51 -19.85
C GLN A 510 31.02 -18.63 -21.09
N PRO A 511 31.70 -17.48 -21.23
CA PRO A 511 31.71 -16.71 -22.47
C PRO A 511 32.38 -17.51 -23.60
N GLY A 512 31.83 -17.41 -24.81
CA GLY A 512 32.36 -18.14 -25.94
C GLY A 512 33.86 -17.87 -26.17
N GLY A 513 34.67 -18.94 -26.31
CA GLY A 513 36.12 -18.85 -26.59
C GLY A 513 37.00 -18.54 -25.38
N THR A 514 36.47 -18.60 -24.15
CA THR A 514 37.25 -18.44 -22.93
C THR A 514 37.63 -19.81 -22.33
N LEU A 515 38.70 -19.81 -21.53
CA LEU A 515 39.14 -20.97 -20.74
C LEU A 515 38.89 -20.66 -19.25
N LEU A 516 38.54 -21.71 -18.49
CA LEU A 516 38.45 -21.59 -17.03
C LEU A 516 39.87 -21.55 -16.45
N ARG A 517 40.15 -20.50 -15.66
CA ARG A 517 41.42 -20.33 -14.97
C ARG A 517 41.13 -20.08 -13.47
N TYR A 518 41.89 -20.77 -12.64
CA TYR A 518 41.84 -20.61 -11.21
C TYR A 518 43.04 -19.80 -10.70
N GLU A 519 42.76 -18.70 -10.01
CA GLU A 519 43.80 -17.88 -9.35
C GLU A 519 43.83 -18.19 -7.83
N PRO A 520 45.02 -18.36 -7.25
CA PRO A 520 45.12 -18.64 -5.81
C PRO A 520 44.92 -17.37 -5.00
N ARG A 521 44.05 -17.47 -4.00
CA ARG A 521 43.73 -16.42 -3.01
C ARG A 521 43.71 -17.01 -1.60
N LEU A 522 43.87 -16.20 -0.59
CA LEU A 522 43.67 -16.58 0.82
C LEU A 522 42.24 -16.29 1.22
N LEU A 523 41.48 -17.34 1.53
CA LEU A 523 40.12 -17.22 2.03
C LEU A 523 40.11 -17.25 3.56
N GLY A 524 39.51 -16.21 4.17
CA GLY A 524 39.19 -16.16 5.58
C GLY A 524 37.70 -16.18 5.81
N LEU A 525 37.20 -17.14 6.59
CA LEU A 525 35.84 -17.19 7.08
C LEU A 525 35.79 -16.98 8.57
N ALA A 526 34.93 -16.09 9.04
CA ALA A 526 34.77 -15.82 10.45
C ALA A 526 33.31 -15.50 10.79
N LYS A 527 32.94 -15.77 12.02
CA LYS A 527 31.71 -15.35 12.66
C LYS A 527 32.03 -14.27 13.68
N VAL A 528 31.35 -13.15 13.60
CA VAL A 528 31.51 -12.00 14.48
C VAL A 528 30.20 -11.77 15.21
N TYR A 529 30.23 -11.81 16.53
CA TYR A 529 29.06 -11.62 17.38
C TYR A 529 29.02 -10.20 17.92
N TYR A 530 27.85 -9.58 17.87
CA TYR A 530 27.57 -8.26 18.45
C TYR A 530 26.48 -8.38 19.49
N LEU A 531 26.80 -8.04 20.72
CA LEU A 531 25.87 -8.07 21.84
C LEU A 531 25.82 -6.70 22.52
N ASP A 532 24.65 -6.07 22.47
CA ASP A 532 24.37 -4.86 23.26
C ASP A 532 23.00 -4.98 23.93
N ARG A 533 22.99 -5.15 25.26
CA ARG A 533 21.76 -5.32 26.05
C ARG A 533 20.91 -4.04 26.13
N LYS A 534 21.49 -2.85 25.96
CA LYS A 534 20.77 -1.59 26.03
C LYS A 534 20.02 -1.31 24.75
N LEU A 535 20.60 -1.76 23.64
CA LEU A 535 20.00 -1.62 22.30
C LEU A 535 19.24 -2.88 21.87
N GLU A 536 19.15 -3.88 22.75
CA GLU A 536 18.51 -5.18 22.48
C GLU A 536 19.07 -5.87 21.24
N ILE A 537 20.38 -5.74 21.02
CA ILE A 537 21.06 -6.32 19.86
C ILE A 537 21.77 -7.59 20.30
N ASP A 538 21.41 -8.68 19.60
CA ASP A 538 22.10 -9.96 19.60
C ASP A 538 22.16 -10.44 18.15
N SER A 539 23.34 -10.32 17.54
CA SER A 539 23.49 -10.56 16.10
C SER A 539 24.80 -11.25 15.78
N GLU A 540 24.72 -12.28 14.95
CA GLU A 540 25.85 -12.94 14.33
C GLU A 540 26.03 -12.41 12.91
N GLN A 541 27.23 -11.99 12.54
CA GLN A 541 27.59 -11.68 11.16
C GLN A 541 28.69 -12.61 10.67
N THR A 542 28.52 -13.16 9.48
CA THR A 542 29.57 -13.93 8.80
C THR A 542 30.42 -12.98 7.98
N ALA A 543 31.73 -12.99 8.22
CA ALA A 543 32.71 -12.29 7.40
C ALA A 543 33.44 -13.31 6.54
N ALA A 544 33.36 -13.17 5.22
CA ALA A 544 34.11 -13.95 4.26
C ALA A 544 34.98 -13.00 3.41
N LEU A 545 36.27 -13.20 3.43
CA LEU A 545 37.25 -12.30 2.81
C LEU A 545 38.22 -13.09 1.93
N LEU A 546 38.46 -12.58 0.72
CA LEU A 546 39.50 -13.06 -0.19
C LEU A 546 40.65 -12.07 -0.22
N ALA A 547 41.76 -12.44 0.38
CA ALA A 547 42.98 -11.65 0.33
C ALA A 547 43.93 -12.17 -0.75
N THR A 548 44.80 -11.31 -1.24
CA THR A 548 45.95 -11.72 -2.09
C THR A 548 46.88 -12.55 -1.25
N MET A 549 47.39 -13.65 -1.84
CA MET A 549 48.39 -14.49 -1.17
C MET A 549 49.69 -13.73 -0.95
N PRO A 550 50.23 -13.71 0.29
CA PRO A 550 51.48 -13.02 0.59
C PRO A 550 52.65 -13.74 -0.09
N GLU A 551 53.54 -12.98 -0.70
CA GLU A 551 54.79 -13.50 -1.34
C GLU A 551 55.96 -13.71 -0.34
N ARG A 552 55.83 -13.15 0.88
CA ARG A 552 56.83 -13.26 1.95
C ARG A 552 56.12 -13.63 3.23
N PRO A 553 56.84 -14.18 4.28
CA PRO A 553 56.25 -14.38 5.59
C PRO A 553 55.99 -13.03 6.27
N ALA A 554 54.91 -12.37 5.82
CA ALA A 554 54.49 -11.06 6.27
C ALA A 554 53.00 -11.14 6.61
N LEU A 555 52.52 -10.14 7.34
CA LEU A 555 51.12 -9.94 7.62
C LEU A 555 50.30 -9.91 6.32
N VAL A 556 49.14 -10.57 6.36
CA VAL A 556 48.18 -10.52 5.23
C VAL A 556 47.57 -9.13 5.14
N ASP A 557 47.53 -8.59 3.92
CA ASP A 557 46.81 -7.34 3.69
C ASP A 557 45.28 -7.59 3.69
N TRP A 558 44.68 -7.55 4.87
CA TRP A 558 43.25 -7.66 5.05
C TRP A 558 42.48 -6.36 4.73
N ASP A 559 43.16 -5.21 4.69
CA ASP A 559 42.53 -3.94 4.30
C ASP A 559 42.25 -3.92 2.76
N GLY A 560 43.09 -4.61 1.98
CA GLY A 560 42.89 -4.83 0.54
C GLY A 560 42.10 -6.08 0.18
N ALA A 561 41.59 -6.84 1.17
CA ALA A 561 40.83 -8.06 0.91
C ALA A 561 39.42 -7.77 0.39
N GLU A 562 38.99 -8.58 -0.56
CA GLU A 562 37.67 -8.49 -1.19
C GLU A 562 36.62 -9.23 -0.31
N PRO A 563 35.52 -8.57 0.12
CA PRO A 563 34.43 -9.25 0.81
C PRO A 563 33.65 -10.10 -0.19
N VAL A 564 33.35 -11.36 0.19
CA VAL A 564 32.65 -12.30 -0.70
C VAL A 564 31.46 -12.93 0.00
N ALA A 565 30.40 -13.20 -0.76
CA ALA A 565 29.21 -13.87 -0.24
C ALA A 565 29.33 -15.38 -0.51
N ILE A 566 30.01 -16.10 0.37
CA ILE A 566 30.17 -17.55 0.28
C ILE A 566 30.08 -18.17 1.68
N ALA A 567 29.36 -19.29 1.77
CA ALA A 567 29.33 -20.12 2.96
C ALA A 567 30.32 -21.27 2.86
N GLU A 568 30.81 -21.77 4.01
CA GLU A 568 31.75 -22.91 4.04
C GLU A 568 31.20 -24.14 3.30
N ALA A 569 29.89 -24.39 3.37
CA ALA A 569 29.22 -25.49 2.70
C ALA A 569 29.24 -25.42 1.17
N GLU A 570 29.46 -24.23 0.59
CA GLU A 570 29.51 -24.00 -0.86
C GLU A 570 30.91 -24.25 -1.42
N LEU A 571 31.93 -24.38 -0.58
CA LEU A 571 33.32 -24.62 -0.99
C LEU A 571 33.49 -26.01 -1.54
N GLN A 572 34.05 -26.11 -2.75
CA GLN A 572 34.27 -27.36 -3.46
C GLN A 572 35.69 -27.90 -3.21
N ARG A 573 35.86 -29.21 -3.21
CA ARG A 573 37.19 -29.87 -3.08
C ARG A 573 37.84 -30.23 -4.40
N ALA A 574 37.09 -30.11 -5.51
CA ALA A 574 37.57 -30.39 -6.85
C ALA A 574 37.28 -29.17 -7.78
N ALA A 575 38.08 -29.03 -8.81
CA ALA A 575 37.84 -28.06 -9.87
C ALA A 575 36.55 -28.41 -10.64
N ALA A 576 35.83 -27.41 -11.11
CA ALA A 576 34.63 -27.59 -11.93
C ALA A 576 34.93 -28.14 -13.35
N ASP A 577 36.15 -27.91 -13.83
CA ASP A 577 36.65 -28.43 -15.09
C ASP A 577 38.06 -29.02 -14.91
N GLU A 578 38.26 -30.29 -15.32
CA GLU A 578 39.56 -30.96 -15.26
C GLU A 578 40.60 -30.34 -16.20
N GLN A 579 40.18 -29.59 -17.18
CA GLN A 579 41.03 -28.89 -18.15
C GLN A 579 41.31 -27.42 -17.78
N ALA A 580 40.90 -26.99 -16.58
CA ALA A 580 41.15 -25.64 -16.11
C ALA A 580 42.64 -25.34 -15.99
N VAL A 581 43.03 -24.09 -16.29
CA VAL A 581 44.37 -23.57 -16.10
C VAL A 581 44.52 -23.02 -14.69
N PHE A 582 45.70 -23.14 -14.08
CA PHE A 582 45.99 -22.69 -12.74
C PHE A 582 47.01 -21.55 -12.73
N GLY A 583 46.78 -20.53 -11.92
CA GLY A 583 47.72 -19.48 -11.63
C GLY A 583 48.92 -19.95 -10.80
N GLU A 584 49.99 -19.16 -10.76
CA GLU A 584 51.18 -19.44 -9.99
C GLU A 584 50.89 -19.44 -8.47
N LEU A 585 51.31 -20.52 -7.78
CA LEU A 585 51.12 -20.64 -6.36
C LEU A 585 52.34 -20.07 -5.63
N PRO A 586 52.21 -18.98 -4.84
CA PRO A 586 53.30 -18.47 -4.02
C PRO A 586 53.85 -19.52 -3.03
N ALA A 587 55.18 -19.53 -2.84
CA ALA A 587 55.84 -20.50 -1.98
C ALA A 587 55.36 -20.47 -0.52
N GLU A 588 54.91 -19.31 -0.03
CA GLU A 588 54.36 -19.15 1.33
C GLU A 588 53.04 -19.88 1.49
N ALA A 589 52.25 -20.05 0.44
CA ALA A 589 50.99 -20.78 0.47
C ALA A 589 51.19 -22.30 0.74
N THR A 590 52.38 -22.82 0.48
CA THR A 590 52.69 -24.24 0.71
C THR A 590 53.21 -24.53 2.13
N LYS A 591 53.39 -23.50 2.98
CA LYS A 591 53.89 -23.63 4.35
C LYS A 591 52.72 -23.67 5.35
N ARG A 592 52.45 -24.82 5.89
CA ARG A 592 51.38 -25.01 6.92
C ARG A 592 51.50 -24.08 8.11
N ALA A 593 52.73 -23.75 8.56
CA ALA A 593 53.00 -22.91 9.72
C ALA A 593 52.38 -21.49 9.60
N ASN A 594 52.19 -21.00 8.36
CA ASN A 594 51.66 -19.65 8.13
C ASN A 594 50.16 -19.54 8.42
N TYR A 595 49.39 -20.59 8.25
CA TYR A 595 47.91 -20.54 8.39
C TYR A 595 47.42 -20.17 9.77
N PRO A 596 47.98 -20.72 10.89
CA PRO A 596 47.63 -20.28 12.23
C PRO A 596 47.97 -18.80 12.52
N GLU A 597 49.06 -18.30 11.93
CA GLU A 597 49.42 -16.86 12.06
C GLU A 597 48.44 -15.99 11.29
N TRP A 598 48.13 -16.32 10.06
CA TRP A 598 47.10 -15.62 9.25
C TRP A 598 45.72 -15.67 9.91
N GLN A 599 45.38 -16.74 10.63
CA GLN A 599 44.14 -16.83 11.40
C GLN A 599 44.12 -15.81 12.54
N LYS A 600 45.21 -15.63 13.25
CA LYS A 600 45.33 -14.64 14.30
C LYS A 600 45.29 -13.21 13.76
N ASP A 601 45.93 -12.99 12.62
CA ASP A 601 45.94 -11.70 11.94
C ASP A 601 44.51 -11.32 11.48
N LEU A 602 43.77 -12.26 10.91
CA LEU A 602 42.37 -12.01 10.52
C LEU A 602 41.51 -11.72 11.77
N GLN A 603 41.69 -12.47 12.86
CA GLN A 603 40.95 -12.23 14.08
C GLN A 603 41.24 -10.83 14.67
N GLU A 604 42.49 -10.41 14.67
CA GLU A 604 42.90 -9.09 15.14
C GLU A 604 42.38 -7.99 14.23
N TRP A 605 42.42 -8.19 12.92
CA TRP A 605 41.89 -7.23 11.96
C TRP A 605 40.38 -7.07 12.09
N LEU A 606 39.61 -8.19 12.19
CA LEU A 606 38.15 -8.15 12.39
C LEU A 606 37.78 -7.45 13.70
N PHE A 607 38.50 -7.74 14.78
CA PHE A 607 38.29 -7.08 16.08
C PHE A 607 38.44 -5.56 15.99
N ARG A 608 39.41 -5.08 15.21
CA ARG A 608 39.71 -3.63 15.10
C ARG A 608 38.84 -2.92 14.09
N LYS A 609 38.56 -3.54 12.96
CA LYS A 609 37.98 -2.89 11.76
C LYS A 609 36.54 -3.29 11.49
N HIS A 610 36.14 -4.51 11.81
CA HIS A 610 34.79 -4.99 11.52
C HIS A 610 33.81 -4.46 12.57
N THR A 611 33.05 -3.45 12.17
CA THR A 611 32.08 -2.79 13.05
C THR A 611 30.68 -2.92 12.49
N LEU A 612 29.71 -3.15 13.37
CA LEU A 612 28.30 -3.08 13.02
C LEU A 612 27.84 -1.63 13.11
N GLN A 613 27.45 -1.06 11.98
CA GLN A 613 26.88 0.27 11.92
C GLN A 613 25.36 0.18 11.92
N LEU A 614 24.74 0.90 12.84
CA LEU A 614 23.29 0.99 12.98
C LEU A 614 22.87 2.45 12.87
N LEU A 615 21.65 2.66 12.46
CA LEU A 615 21.04 3.99 12.37
C LEU A 615 20.15 4.21 13.60
N ARG A 616 20.12 5.43 14.11
CA ARG A 616 19.28 5.84 15.23
C ARG A 616 18.46 7.06 14.87
N SER A 617 17.19 7.02 15.21
CA SER A 617 16.30 8.16 15.17
C SER A 617 16.36 8.91 16.51
N PRO A 618 16.80 10.18 16.52
CA PRO A 618 16.78 10.98 17.75
C PRO A 618 15.39 11.27 18.27
N SER A 619 14.40 11.47 17.38
CA SER A 619 13.03 11.83 17.75
C SER A 619 12.26 10.66 18.38
N LEU A 620 12.39 9.47 17.83
CA LEU A 620 11.67 8.26 18.29
C LEU A 620 12.51 7.38 19.23
N GLY A 621 13.83 7.63 19.33
CA GLY A 621 14.74 6.83 20.14
C GLY A 621 14.99 5.41 19.59
N LEU A 622 14.45 5.07 18.43
CA LEU A 622 14.58 3.77 17.80
C LEU A 622 15.93 3.60 17.12
N VAL A 623 16.42 2.37 17.08
CA VAL A 623 17.66 1.98 16.41
C VAL A 623 17.35 0.96 15.31
N SER A 624 18.09 1.01 14.21
CA SER A 624 17.93 0.05 13.11
C SER A 624 18.35 -1.35 13.54
N LYS A 625 17.73 -2.37 12.95
CA LYS A 625 18.14 -3.76 13.15
C LYS A 625 19.44 -4.04 12.39
N PRO A 626 20.24 -5.02 12.81
CA PRO A 626 21.37 -5.50 12.04
C PRO A 626 20.94 -5.91 10.61
N GLY A 627 21.62 -5.38 9.59
CA GLY A 627 21.27 -5.64 8.19
C GLY A 627 20.08 -4.84 7.63
N GLU A 628 19.37 -4.07 8.46
CA GLU A 628 18.28 -3.20 8.02
C GLU A 628 18.84 -2.02 7.21
N THR A 629 18.31 -1.83 6.01
CA THR A 629 18.71 -0.70 5.16
C THR A 629 18.20 0.63 5.72
N ALA A 630 18.83 1.75 5.36
CA ALA A 630 18.34 3.09 5.74
C ALA A 630 16.90 3.33 5.26
N ARG A 631 16.54 2.79 4.10
CA ARG A 631 15.19 2.81 3.54
C ARG A 631 14.20 2.09 4.45
N ASP A 632 14.47 0.83 4.79
CA ASP A 632 13.57 -0.01 5.59
C ASP A 632 13.42 0.55 7.01
N PHE A 633 14.52 1.09 7.56
CA PHE A 633 14.49 1.78 8.84
C PHE A 633 13.58 3.03 8.79
N ARG A 634 13.66 3.86 7.76
CA ARG A 634 12.76 5.02 7.59
C ARG A 634 11.29 4.63 7.48
N ILE A 635 11.00 3.57 6.74
CA ILE A 635 9.63 3.00 6.64
C ILE A 635 9.12 2.57 8.02
N ARG A 636 9.98 1.89 8.81
CA ARG A 636 9.64 1.48 10.17
C ARG A 636 9.46 2.66 11.12
N LEU A 637 10.27 3.71 10.99
CA LEU A 637 10.12 4.94 11.76
C LEU A 637 8.81 5.65 11.44
N GLN A 638 8.41 5.70 10.18
CA GLN A 638 7.14 6.30 9.78
C GLN A 638 5.96 5.56 10.41
N LEU A 639 5.96 4.22 10.36
CA LEU A 639 4.93 3.44 11.02
C LEU A 639 4.91 3.67 12.54
N ALA A 640 6.07 3.64 13.19
CA ALA A 640 6.17 3.89 14.63
C ALA A 640 5.69 5.29 15.03
N ALA A 641 5.95 6.30 14.20
CA ALA A 641 5.41 7.65 14.41
C ALA A 641 3.88 7.67 14.31
N HIS A 642 3.31 6.96 13.33
CA HIS A 642 1.85 6.82 13.21
C HIS A 642 1.26 6.08 14.42
N GLU A 643 1.87 4.97 14.87
CA GLU A 643 1.41 4.23 16.05
C GLU A 643 1.46 5.08 17.34
N GLN A 644 2.56 5.80 17.56
CA GLN A 644 2.68 6.73 18.69
C GLN A 644 1.61 7.82 18.64
N ARG A 645 1.38 8.39 17.46
CA ARG A 645 0.34 9.39 17.24
C ARG A 645 -1.04 8.83 17.61
N ASP A 646 -1.39 7.66 17.06
CA ASP A 646 -2.71 7.06 17.28
C ASP A 646 -2.95 6.74 18.76
N GLU A 647 -1.92 6.22 19.45
CA GLU A 647 -1.99 5.98 20.90
C GLU A 647 -2.15 7.28 21.70
N MET A 648 -1.42 8.34 21.33
CA MET A 648 -1.54 9.63 22.01
C MET A 648 -2.90 10.29 21.78
N VAL A 649 -3.42 10.22 20.56
CA VAL A 649 -4.77 10.73 20.23
C VAL A 649 -5.83 9.97 21.02
N GLU A 650 -5.71 8.65 21.12
CA GLU A 650 -6.66 7.84 21.91
C GLU A 650 -6.59 8.15 23.40
N ARG A 651 -5.40 8.33 23.97
CA ARG A 651 -5.23 8.77 25.37
C ARG A 651 -5.85 10.15 25.62
N LEU A 652 -5.70 11.07 24.68
CA LEU A 652 -6.31 12.39 24.78
C LEU A 652 -7.85 12.30 24.68
N ARG A 653 -8.37 11.53 23.73
CA ARG A 653 -9.81 11.28 23.61
C ARG A 653 -10.37 10.73 24.93
N GLN A 654 -9.72 9.75 25.54
CA GLN A 654 -10.12 9.19 26.83
C GLN A 654 -10.04 10.22 27.97
N LYS A 655 -9.00 11.06 28.02
CA LYS A 655 -8.86 12.14 29.00
C LYS A 655 -10.03 13.13 28.95
N TYR A 656 -10.50 13.44 27.73
CA TYR A 656 -11.56 14.39 27.49
C TYR A 656 -12.96 13.77 27.45
N ALA A 657 -13.08 12.45 27.25
CA ALA A 657 -14.36 11.75 27.06
C ALA A 657 -15.41 12.04 28.13
N ALA A 658 -15.05 11.97 29.40
CA ALA A 658 -15.98 12.20 30.51
C ALA A 658 -16.54 13.63 30.50
N ARG A 659 -15.71 14.64 30.19
CA ARG A 659 -16.12 16.04 30.10
C ARG A 659 -17.01 16.30 28.89
N MET A 660 -16.63 15.74 27.74
CA MET A 660 -17.41 15.84 26.51
C MET A 660 -18.79 15.21 26.66
N THR A 661 -18.88 13.99 27.18
CA THR A 661 -20.15 13.33 27.45
C THR A 661 -21.04 14.15 28.41
N SER A 662 -20.46 14.70 29.49
CA SER A 662 -21.18 15.56 30.42
C SER A 662 -21.73 16.84 29.75
N LEU A 663 -20.95 17.51 28.91
CA LEU A 663 -21.38 18.68 28.17
C LEU A 663 -22.42 18.34 27.10
N GLN A 664 -22.26 17.25 26.38
CA GLN A 664 -23.25 16.77 25.40
C GLN A 664 -24.59 16.45 26.04
N GLU A 665 -24.59 15.83 27.22
CA GLU A 665 -25.83 15.62 28.00
C GLU A 665 -26.45 16.93 28.47
N ARG A 666 -25.64 17.94 28.83
CA ARG A 666 -26.14 19.27 29.19
C ARG A 666 -26.71 19.99 27.98
N VAL A 667 -26.10 19.90 26.79
CA VAL A 667 -26.66 20.42 25.54
C VAL A 667 -28.01 19.78 25.26
N ARG A 668 -28.11 18.45 25.32
CA ARG A 668 -29.37 17.73 25.09
C ARG A 668 -30.46 18.14 26.08
N ARG A 669 -30.13 18.33 27.37
CA ARG A 669 -31.07 18.83 28.38
C ARG A 669 -31.52 20.25 28.11
N ALA A 670 -30.58 21.11 27.65
CA ALA A 670 -30.92 22.51 27.32
C ALA A 670 -31.77 22.58 26.04
N GLU A 671 -31.56 21.73 25.05
CA GLU A 671 -32.40 21.60 23.86
C GLU A 671 -33.81 21.18 24.20
N TRP A 672 -33.98 20.19 25.06
CA TRP A 672 -35.30 19.77 25.53
C TRP A 672 -36.00 20.87 26.36
N ALA A 673 -35.24 21.60 27.17
CA ALA A 673 -35.79 22.73 27.91
C ALA A 673 -36.27 23.84 26.96
N LEU A 674 -35.49 24.22 25.99
CA LEU A 674 -35.84 25.19 24.95
C LEU A 674 -37.09 24.76 24.17
N GLN A 675 -37.16 23.49 23.74
CA GLN A 675 -38.30 22.97 23.00
C GLN A 675 -39.58 23.05 23.84
N ARG A 676 -39.51 22.70 25.12
CA ARG A 676 -40.64 22.79 26.06
C ARG A 676 -41.12 24.23 26.24
N GLU A 677 -40.20 25.20 26.47
CA GLU A 677 -40.53 26.62 26.62
C GLU A 677 -41.12 27.20 25.31
N VAL A 678 -40.62 26.81 24.16
CA VAL A 678 -41.18 27.20 22.83
C VAL A 678 -42.59 26.68 22.66
N GLU A 679 -42.86 25.42 23.04
CA GLU A 679 -44.21 24.86 22.95
C GLU A 679 -45.19 25.53 23.94
N GLN A 680 -44.74 25.82 25.16
CA GLN A 680 -45.54 26.56 26.15
C GLN A 680 -45.86 27.99 25.68
N ALA A 681 -44.86 28.70 25.13
CA ALA A 681 -45.04 30.01 24.56
C ALA A 681 -46.02 30.02 23.38
N LYS A 682 -45.98 29.01 22.51
CA LYS A 682 -46.94 28.82 21.39
C LYS A 682 -48.38 28.61 21.92
N GLN A 683 -48.55 27.75 22.94
CA GLN A 683 -49.87 27.47 23.54
C GLN A 683 -50.42 28.72 24.21
N GLN A 684 -49.62 29.47 24.96
CA GLN A 684 -50.02 30.73 25.60
C GLN A 684 -50.38 31.83 24.59
N LYS A 685 -49.60 31.97 23.49
CA LYS A 685 -49.92 32.92 22.41
C LYS A 685 -51.24 32.53 21.73
N MET A 686 -51.53 31.27 21.53
CA MET A 686 -52.78 30.79 20.95
C MET A 686 -53.98 30.99 21.90
N GLN A 687 -53.84 30.75 23.21
CA GLN A 687 -54.85 31.01 24.22
C GLN A 687 -55.12 32.51 24.36
N THR A 688 -54.09 33.34 24.32
CA THR A 688 -54.23 34.81 24.37
C THR A 688 -54.90 35.34 23.11
N ALA A 689 -54.58 34.81 21.92
CA ALA A 689 -55.26 35.18 20.67
C ALA A 689 -56.73 34.75 20.65
N LEU A 690 -57.05 33.55 21.16
CA LEU A 690 -58.45 33.09 21.31
C LEU A 690 -59.23 33.96 22.31
N SER A 691 -58.64 34.36 23.43
CA SER A 691 -59.28 35.20 24.43
C SER A 691 -59.50 36.63 23.92
N LEU A 692 -58.55 37.19 23.11
CA LEU A 692 -58.71 38.49 22.45
C LEU A 692 -59.73 38.41 21.30
N GLY A 693 -59.76 37.32 20.51
CA GLY A 693 -60.77 37.11 19.47
C GLY A 693 -62.18 37.03 20.02
N THR A 694 -62.40 36.34 21.15
CA THR A 694 -63.72 36.29 21.81
C THR A 694 -64.10 37.63 22.48
N THR A 695 -63.13 38.43 22.86
CA THR A 695 -63.40 39.78 23.44
C THR A 695 -63.72 40.75 22.31
N LEU A 696 -63.15 40.68 21.14
CA LEU A 696 -63.46 41.52 19.99
C LEU A 696 -64.77 41.16 19.34
N LEU A 697 -65.14 39.86 19.24
CA LEU A 697 -66.43 39.41 18.74
C LEU A 697 -67.58 39.81 19.73
N GLY A 698 -67.29 39.81 21.02
CA GLY A 698 -68.29 40.26 22.04
C GLY A 698 -68.58 41.80 22.06
N ALA A 699 -67.62 42.59 21.53
CA ALA A 699 -67.73 44.01 21.40
C ALA A 699 -68.55 44.49 20.19
N PHE A 700 -68.60 43.66 19.15
CA PHE A 700 -69.29 43.95 17.88
C PHE A 700 -70.83 43.65 17.91
N VAL A 701 -71.33 42.89 18.88
CA VAL A 701 -72.70 42.38 18.90
C VAL A 701 -73.59 43.00 19.95
N GLY A 702 -73.16 44.00 20.71
CA GLY A 702 -74.02 44.56 21.83
C GLY A 702 -73.89 46.04 22.09
N ARG A 703 -74.86 46.82 21.52
CA ARG A 703 -75.14 48.16 22.08
C ARG A 703 -75.84 48.01 23.42
N LYS A 704 -75.13 48.19 24.56
CA LYS A 704 -75.63 48.86 25.78
C LYS A 704 -74.62 48.75 26.92
N ALA A 705 -74.44 49.89 27.58
CA ALA A 705 -74.02 50.15 28.95
C ALA A 705 -72.75 49.53 29.47
N ILE A 706 -71.73 50.41 29.78
CA ILE A 706 -70.52 50.10 30.55
C ILE A 706 -70.91 49.53 31.91
N SER A 707 -70.66 48.26 32.19
CA SER A 707 -70.86 47.70 33.54
C SER A 707 -69.46 47.28 34.09
N HIS A 708 -69.38 47.18 35.41
CA HIS A 708 -68.17 46.81 36.19
C HIS A 708 -67.48 45.52 35.73
N SER A 709 -68.10 44.72 34.85
CA SER A 709 -67.52 43.48 34.25
C SER A 709 -66.48 43.73 33.13
N THR A 710 -66.52 44.94 32.52
CA THR A 710 -65.55 45.29 31.47
C THR A 710 -64.13 45.62 32.04
N LEU A 711 -64.06 46.12 33.26
CA LEU A 711 -62.78 46.38 33.93
C LEU A 711 -62.05 45.08 34.31
N GLY A 712 -62.81 44.05 34.70
CA GLY A 712 -62.26 42.71 34.95
C GLY A 712 -61.76 41.99 33.75
N ARG A 713 -62.31 42.24 32.53
CA ARG A 713 -61.84 41.65 31.26
C ARG A 713 -60.58 42.34 30.69
N ALA A 714 -60.43 43.66 30.86
CA ALA A 714 -59.24 44.44 30.54
C ALA A 714 -58.02 43.98 31.39
N THR A 715 -58.28 43.68 32.67
CA THR A 715 -57.23 43.15 33.57
C THR A 715 -56.84 41.72 33.23
N THR A 716 -57.77 40.92 32.69
CA THR A 716 -57.47 39.55 32.24
C THR A 716 -56.63 39.56 30.94
N ALA A 717 -56.92 40.45 29.98
CA ALA A 717 -56.14 40.67 28.80
C ALA A 717 -54.72 41.23 29.07
N ALA A 718 -54.62 42.19 30.02
CA ALA A 718 -53.36 42.74 30.53
C ALA A 718 -52.50 41.66 31.23
N ARG A 719 -53.12 40.74 31.98
CA ARG A 719 -52.45 39.58 32.61
C ARG A 719 -52.04 38.53 31.57
N GLY A 720 -52.84 38.32 30.53
CA GLY A 720 -52.45 37.44 29.38
C GLY A 720 -51.24 37.97 28.61
N ALA A 721 -51.23 39.27 28.34
CA ALA A 721 -50.08 39.93 27.68
C ALA A 721 -48.82 39.89 28.55
N SER A 722 -48.94 40.10 29.85
CA SER A 722 -47.82 40.01 30.79
C SER A 722 -47.28 38.58 30.92
N ARG A 723 -48.14 37.55 30.85
CA ARG A 723 -47.72 36.14 30.81
C ARG A 723 -47.03 35.79 29.49
N ALA A 724 -47.55 36.25 28.36
CA ALA A 724 -46.93 36.03 27.05
C ALA A 724 -45.53 36.68 26.96
N MET A 725 -45.32 37.84 27.53
CA MET A 725 -44.00 38.49 27.64
C MET A 725 -43.06 37.70 28.56
N LYS A 726 -43.56 37.10 29.63
CA LYS A 726 -42.78 36.28 30.55
C LYS A 726 -42.31 34.98 29.86
N GLU A 727 -43.18 34.28 29.15
CA GLU A 727 -42.86 33.08 28.38
C GLU A 727 -41.84 33.38 27.25
N GLU A 728 -41.91 34.54 26.59
CA GLU A 728 -40.94 34.97 25.60
C GLU A 728 -39.55 35.24 26.22
N GLN A 729 -39.52 35.73 27.45
CA GLN A 729 -38.33 35.93 28.23
C GLN A 729 -37.72 34.60 28.71
N ASP A 730 -38.56 33.61 29.05
CA ASP A 730 -38.13 32.27 29.44
C ASP A 730 -37.62 31.48 28.25
N VAL A 731 -38.20 31.60 27.07
CA VAL A 731 -37.64 31.07 25.80
C VAL A 731 -36.26 31.66 25.48
N ARG A 732 -36.10 32.99 25.61
CA ARG A 732 -34.82 33.66 25.39
C ARG A 732 -33.76 33.18 26.38
N ARG A 733 -34.07 33.03 27.67
CA ARG A 733 -33.14 32.48 28.68
C ARG A 733 -32.75 31.02 28.37
N ALA A 734 -33.69 30.20 27.93
CA ALA A 734 -33.42 28.81 27.55
C ALA A 734 -32.49 28.76 26.31
N GLN A 735 -32.67 29.65 25.35
CA GLN A 735 -31.84 29.80 24.16
C GLN A 735 -30.44 30.28 24.53
N GLU A 736 -30.30 31.31 25.37
CA GLU A 736 -28.99 31.80 25.87
C GLU A 736 -28.24 30.70 26.64
N ASN A 737 -28.94 29.91 27.45
CA ASN A 737 -28.34 28.78 28.17
C ASN A 737 -27.85 27.67 27.20
N LEU A 738 -28.64 27.33 26.18
CA LEU A 738 -28.25 26.37 25.17
C LEU A 738 -26.99 26.85 24.41
N GLU A 739 -26.98 28.13 24.03
CA GLU A 739 -25.84 28.71 23.29
C GLU A 739 -24.57 28.73 24.15
N GLN A 740 -24.70 29.05 25.44
CA GLN A 740 -23.58 29.02 26.40
C GLN A 740 -23.02 27.60 26.60
N VAL A 741 -23.85 26.56 26.69
CA VAL A 741 -23.39 25.18 26.85
C VAL A 741 -22.76 24.66 25.55
N ARG A 742 -23.31 25.02 24.39
CA ARG A 742 -22.73 24.72 23.08
C ARG A 742 -21.35 25.38 22.91
N GLN A 743 -21.21 26.62 23.35
CA GLN A 743 -19.94 27.32 23.33
C GLN A 743 -18.89 26.61 24.22
N GLN A 744 -19.28 26.17 25.43
CA GLN A 744 -18.38 25.39 26.30
C GLN A 744 -17.95 24.07 25.68
N LEU A 745 -18.84 23.40 24.95
CA LEU A 745 -18.48 22.16 24.21
C LEU A 745 -17.51 22.46 23.09
N ALA A 746 -17.78 23.51 22.30
CA ALA A 746 -16.90 23.92 21.21
C ALA A 746 -15.50 24.37 21.70
N GLU A 747 -15.43 25.08 22.83
CA GLU A 747 -14.15 25.45 23.46
C GLU A 747 -13.35 24.20 23.91
N LEU A 748 -14.03 23.19 24.48
CA LEU A 748 -13.39 21.94 24.89
C LEU A 748 -12.91 21.13 23.68
N GLU A 749 -13.68 21.08 22.60
CA GLU A 749 -13.30 20.45 21.33
C GLU A 749 -12.10 21.17 20.70
N GLN A 750 -12.09 22.51 20.71
CA GLN A 750 -10.93 23.29 20.24
C GLN A 750 -9.69 23.05 21.11
N GLN A 751 -9.85 22.93 22.41
CA GLN A 751 -8.73 22.66 23.31
C GLN A 751 -8.14 21.28 23.01
N LEU A 752 -8.98 20.25 22.85
CA LEU A 752 -8.56 18.91 22.45
C LEU A 752 -7.83 18.94 21.09
N ALA A 753 -8.39 19.66 20.11
CA ALA A 753 -7.78 19.81 18.80
C ALA A 753 -6.40 20.47 18.85
N ARG A 754 -6.22 21.51 19.67
CA ARG A 754 -4.91 22.18 19.85
C ARG A 754 -3.88 21.25 20.52
N GLU A 755 -4.26 20.52 21.57
CA GLU A 755 -3.37 19.56 22.22
C GLU A 755 -2.91 18.46 21.25
N ILE A 756 -3.80 18.01 20.35
CA ILE A 756 -3.46 17.08 19.27
C ILE A 756 -2.49 17.72 18.25
N GLU A 757 -2.77 18.96 17.85
CA GLU A 757 -1.95 19.70 16.87
C GLU A 757 -0.51 19.99 17.37
N GLU A 758 -0.36 20.42 18.62
CA GLU A 758 0.94 20.68 19.24
C GLU A 758 1.82 19.42 19.32
N MET A 759 1.20 18.25 19.48
CA MET A 759 1.92 16.98 19.48
C MET A 759 2.35 16.54 18.08
N GLN A 760 1.51 16.79 17.07
CA GLN A 760 1.78 16.39 15.68
C GLN A 760 2.92 17.19 15.02
N ALA A 761 3.11 18.44 15.44
CA ALA A 761 4.15 19.31 14.89
C ALA A 761 5.59 18.85 15.21
N ARG A 762 5.79 17.85 16.05
CA ARG A 762 7.09 17.49 16.61
C ARG A 762 7.84 16.37 15.88
N THR A 763 7.22 15.61 14.96
CA THR A 763 7.87 14.41 14.42
C THR A 763 7.66 14.27 12.91
N ASP A 764 8.71 14.58 12.12
CA ASP A 764 8.79 14.20 10.70
C ASP A 764 9.96 13.21 10.51
N PRO A 765 9.71 11.88 10.65
CA PRO A 765 10.77 10.87 10.58
C PRO A 765 11.41 10.75 9.20
N MET A 766 10.74 11.20 8.12
CA MET A 766 11.26 11.08 6.76
C MET A 766 12.39 12.05 6.48
N ASN A 767 12.31 13.26 7.05
CA ASN A 767 13.32 14.31 6.88
C ASN A 767 14.31 14.39 8.03
N GLU A 768 14.14 13.52 9.06
CA GLU A 768 15.04 13.50 10.21
C GLU A 768 16.46 13.05 9.82
N ARG A 769 17.46 13.73 10.37
CA ARG A 769 18.86 13.33 10.24
C ARG A 769 19.14 12.16 11.19
N LEU A 770 19.32 10.96 10.63
CA LEU A 770 19.66 9.77 11.40
C LEU A 770 21.10 9.85 11.92
N GLU A 771 21.28 9.38 13.16
CA GLU A 771 22.59 9.25 13.79
C GLU A 771 23.15 7.85 13.51
N THR A 772 24.49 7.74 13.35
CA THR A 772 25.13 6.43 13.22
C THR A 772 25.61 5.96 14.58
N VAL A 773 25.14 4.79 14.98
CA VAL A 773 25.62 4.07 16.19
C VAL A 773 26.56 2.98 15.72
N VAL A 774 27.79 2.98 16.23
CA VAL A 774 28.83 2.00 15.87
C VAL A 774 29.06 1.04 17.03
N LEU A 775 28.77 -0.23 16.81
CA LEU A 775 29.07 -1.32 17.73
C LEU A 775 30.36 -2.03 17.31
N ARG A 776 31.23 -2.29 18.27
CA ARG A 776 32.48 -3.03 18.08
C ARG A 776 32.36 -4.41 18.76
N PRO A 777 32.80 -5.48 18.08
CA PRO A 777 32.85 -6.79 18.75
C PRO A 777 33.90 -6.81 19.85
N ARG A 778 33.81 -7.73 20.78
CA ARG A 778 34.91 -8.06 21.66
C ARG A 778 35.84 -9.04 20.96
N LYS A 779 37.10 -9.12 21.36
CA LYS A 779 38.02 -10.06 20.74
C LYS A 779 37.59 -11.54 20.91
N THR A 780 36.92 -11.85 21.99
CA THR A 780 36.30 -13.17 22.24
C THR A 780 35.11 -13.49 21.39
N ASP A 781 34.51 -12.46 20.81
CA ASP A 781 33.26 -12.57 20.01
C ASP A 781 33.59 -12.69 18.50
N VAL A 782 34.89 -12.74 18.16
CA VAL A 782 35.37 -12.99 16.80
C VAL A 782 35.89 -14.41 16.70
N ASN A 783 35.16 -15.26 15.99
CA ASN A 783 35.53 -16.65 15.77
C ASN A 783 35.89 -16.90 14.29
N VAL A 784 37.16 -17.07 14.00
CA VAL A 784 37.64 -17.45 12.67
C VAL A 784 37.47 -18.94 12.49
N SER A 785 36.51 -19.34 11.62
CA SER A 785 36.15 -20.74 11.38
C SER A 785 37.08 -21.42 10.36
N LEU A 786 37.58 -20.65 9.38
CA LEU A 786 38.44 -21.19 8.31
C LEU A 786 39.47 -20.16 7.85
N ILE A 787 40.72 -20.59 7.70
CA ILE A 787 41.71 -19.95 6.82
C ILE A 787 42.21 -21.01 5.87
N ALA A 788 42.07 -20.77 4.57
CA ALA A 788 42.36 -21.76 3.52
C ALA A 788 42.88 -21.11 2.25
N LEU A 789 43.60 -21.89 1.48
CA LEU A 789 43.85 -21.57 0.06
C LEU A 789 42.53 -21.70 -0.71
N ALA A 790 42.13 -20.67 -1.42
CA ALA A 790 40.99 -20.69 -2.30
C ALA A 790 41.41 -20.50 -3.77
N TRP A 791 40.98 -21.41 -4.60
CA TRP A 791 41.10 -21.32 -6.04
C TRP A 791 39.88 -20.58 -6.56
N VAL A 792 40.11 -19.32 -7.01
CA VAL A 792 39.03 -18.41 -7.47
C VAL A 792 38.89 -18.54 -8.97
N PRO A 793 37.71 -18.94 -9.52
CA PRO A 793 37.54 -19.17 -10.96
C PRO A 793 37.40 -17.85 -11.71
N HIS A 794 38.10 -17.78 -12.85
CA HIS A 794 38.06 -16.69 -13.82
C HIS A 794 37.90 -17.23 -15.23
N TRP A 795 37.26 -16.51 -16.10
CA TRP A 795 37.26 -16.74 -17.52
C TRP A 795 38.43 -15.99 -18.15
N GLN A 796 39.34 -16.73 -18.76
CA GLN A 796 40.50 -16.18 -19.49
C GLN A 796 40.18 -16.12 -20.97
N ASP A 797 40.28 -14.95 -21.58
CA ASP A 797 40.14 -14.77 -23.02
C ASP A 797 41.43 -15.07 -23.76
N GLN A 798 41.38 -14.96 -25.09
CA GLN A 798 42.54 -15.19 -25.97
C GLN A 798 43.67 -14.19 -25.79
N ALA A 799 43.37 -13.00 -25.31
CA ALA A 799 44.35 -11.97 -25.02
C ALA A 799 44.99 -12.14 -23.63
N GLY A 800 44.55 -13.15 -22.85
CA GLY A 800 44.98 -13.41 -21.48
C GLY A 800 44.26 -12.57 -20.41
N GLN A 801 43.25 -11.81 -20.80
CA GLN A 801 42.50 -10.98 -19.84
C GLN A 801 41.59 -11.89 -19.01
N LEU A 802 41.56 -11.62 -17.70
CA LEU A 802 40.74 -12.36 -16.72
C LEU A 802 39.46 -11.61 -16.39
N SER A 803 38.34 -12.33 -16.40
CA SER A 803 37.06 -11.85 -15.90
C SER A 803 36.52 -12.81 -14.83
N PRO A 804 35.87 -12.34 -13.75
CA PRO A 804 35.33 -13.22 -12.71
C PRO A 804 34.33 -14.24 -13.25
N ALA A 805 34.45 -15.50 -12.82
CA ALA A 805 33.56 -16.60 -13.17
C ALA A 805 32.68 -17.08 -12.01
N TRP A 806 32.78 -16.42 -10.86
CA TRP A 806 32.03 -16.73 -9.60
C TRP A 806 31.16 -15.57 -9.15
#